data_aa720a3e8b3f48573c211a78bc898414
#
_entry.id   aa720a3e8b3f48573c211a78bc898414
#
_cell.length_a   1.000
_cell.length_b   1.000
_cell.length_c   1.000
_cell.angle_alpha   90.00
_cell.angle_beta   90.00
_cell.angle_gamma   90.00
#
_symmetry.space_group_name_H-M   'P 1'
#
loop_
_entity.id
_entity.type
_entity.pdbx_description
1 polymer ?
#
loop_
_entity_poly.entity_id
_entity_poly.type
_entity_poly.pdbx_seq_one_letter_code
_entity_poly.pdbx_strand_id
1 'polypeptide(L)'
;MAVQFPGNPNSEMSADEKSLNRENKTLEQSDESGHEVETDLEDKDKKYLDYAMKTILDPNSIIIQKNDEIEGFKIKLEQMDTENITLEAFMEEMDKLSLDICKTSQQALWSYVTDINNEGKKNRMVRIAAEEDEIKKQYWNILKKKYLNDDQMSNDKLKRKLRIIKERGTNVQMPQSKQREEIDTMQRIWSRVTVCAYNVSCVSEDSVRTMSDVIAVFKTSNDTKELAYYWKAYRDTTGKKIRPIFKDYVTRMNRVAESENFTDAGDMWRYAFEDDHFVETVDRIWKEIKPLYDLLHDYVRVKLTKYYKEDLQKNDNLIPAHILGNLWAQEWQAIYPKVAIYPEFVKPNLKNETIHSKDLFNAVDEFHQSLGFESAKDSYQDIKETMATANCLPSSHDMCDGVNYKIKWCGEKVTDVVVGLSRAARLLGHVQYFKHYRNLPPLYRDGPNPAFHDAISDIVAVQLTSPAHLKSLDLGRVDTGPEVTLNHLLWVALEKFPLMAYAYVLDKWRWDVFGNSSLENWNRHWWDLRIKETGVSPPVPRNESDLDPAAKYHVVSHVQYITYLVSHVLEFQILMSLCRRANHTGPLHECSIYGVKEAGKLLSDGMSLGASEDWRTVLKVMTGDTELSSAGILEYFSALRDFLKEENKNLLLAEVEDMDQSAPIIVGAVVVILTIIIIVIYCVRKHNVGGKVLSVCGLSKNGSLDIVTNETPQGKSNEVEGISEEKV
;
A
#
# COMPACT_ATOMS: atom_id res chain seq x y z
N MET A 1 10.65 -0.71 16.18
CA MET A 1 9.44 -1.03 15.39
C MET A 1 9.79 -2.06 14.34
N ALA A 2 8.98 -3.10 14.15
CA ALA A 2 9.11 -3.93 12.97
C ALA A 2 8.51 -3.16 11.81
N VAL A 3 9.34 -2.70 10.90
CA VAL A 3 8.88 -2.04 9.68
C VAL A 3 8.24 -3.11 8.81
N GLN A 4 6.90 -3.16 8.78
CA GLN A 4 6.15 -4.01 7.86
C GLN A 4 6.03 -3.29 6.52
N PHE A 5 6.85 -3.67 5.58
CA PHE A 5 6.61 -3.27 4.18
C PHE A 5 5.34 -3.93 3.65
N PRO A 6 4.54 -3.24 2.87
CA PRO A 6 3.56 -3.88 2.02
C PRO A 6 4.34 -4.69 0.97
N GLY A 7 4.63 -5.95 1.32
CA GLY A 7 5.31 -6.86 0.41
C GLY A 7 4.48 -7.06 -0.83
N ASN A 8 5.07 -6.80 -1.96
CA ASN A 8 4.58 -7.26 -3.24
C ASN A 8 4.75 -8.80 -3.24
N PRO A 9 3.70 -9.64 -3.15
CA PRO A 9 3.83 -11.08 -3.15
C PRO A 9 4.08 -11.55 -4.59
N ASN A 10 5.34 -11.59 -5.01
CA ASN A 10 5.76 -12.22 -6.25
C ASN A 10 6.59 -13.46 -5.90
N SER A 11 5.95 -14.62 -5.84
CA SER A 11 6.61 -15.90 -6.12
C SER A 11 5.63 -16.77 -6.88
N GLU A 12 5.97 -17.08 -8.12
CA GLU A 12 5.30 -18.12 -8.89
C GLU A 12 5.49 -19.45 -8.17
N MET A 13 4.39 -20.16 -7.93
CA MET A 13 4.42 -21.55 -7.51
C MET A 13 4.90 -22.40 -8.67
N SER A 14 5.95 -23.17 -8.48
CA SER A 14 6.41 -24.17 -9.43
C SER A 14 5.44 -25.36 -9.50
N ALA A 15 5.40 -26.01 -10.67
CA ALA A 15 4.45 -27.04 -11.06
C ALA A 15 4.54 -28.38 -10.28
N ASP A 16 5.33 -28.49 -9.22
CA ASP A 16 5.64 -29.77 -8.56
C ASP A 16 4.76 -30.14 -7.35
N GLU A 17 3.81 -29.28 -6.94
CA GLU A 17 2.90 -29.61 -5.81
C GLU A 17 1.65 -30.43 -6.18
N LYS A 18 1.53 -30.91 -7.42
CA LYS A 18 0.36 -31.73 -7.83
C LYS A 18 0.48 -33.24 -7.51
N SER A 19 1.52 -33.70 -6.85
CA SER A 19 1.75 -35.14 -6.64
C SER A 19 1.46 -35.67 -5.23
N LEU A 20 1.13 -34.85 -4.24
CA LEU A 20 0.98 -35.33 -2.84
C LEU A 20 -0.46 -35.42 -2.29
N ASN A 21 -1.49 -35.18 -3.11
CA ASN A 21 -2.91 -35.30 -2.67
C ASN A 21 -3.66 -36.44 -3.34
N ARG A 22 -3.04 -37.59 -3.53
CA ARG A 22 -3.68 -38.78 -4.10
C ARG A 22 -3.60 -40.05 -3.24
N GLU A 23 -3.66 -39.91 -1.93
CA GLU A 23 -3.90 -41.04 -1.04
C GLU A 23 -4.74 -40.60 0.16
N ASN A 24 -6.05 -40.58 -0.01
CA ASN A 24 -7.07 -40.80 1.03
C ASN A 24 -8.47 -40.63 0.40
N LYS A 25 -8.85 -41.60 -0.43
CA LYS A 25 -10.24 -41.83 -0.81
C LYS A 25 -10.46 -43.32 -0.76
N THR A 26 -11.10 -43.78 0.33
CA THR A 26 -12.01 -44.94 0.28
C THR A 26 -12.81 -45.00 1.57
N LEU A 27 -14.08 -45.32 1.39
CA LEU A 27 -15.15 -45.72 2.34
C LEU A 27 -16.13 -44.58 2.70
N GLU A 28 -17.43 -44.64 2.56
CA GLU A 28 -18.45 -45.51 1.91
C GLU A 28 -19.75 -44.71 1.91
N GLN A 29 -20.46 -44.78 0.89
CA GLN A 29 -21.82 -45.09 0.43
C GLN A 29 -23.00 -44.99 1.39
N SER A 30 -24.09 -44.39 0.82
CA SER A 30 -25.55 -44.58 0.98
C SER A 30 -26.21 -43.80 2.13
N ASP A 31 -27.27 -43.01 1.94
CA ASP A 31 -28.61 -43.34 1.42
C ASP A 31 -29.44 -42.10 1.04
N GLU A 32 -30.41 -42.29 0.17
CA GLU A 32 -31.41 -41.35 -0.32
C GLU A 32 -32.41 -40.92 0.75
N SER A 33 -32.76 -39.64 0.82
CA SER A 33 -34.15 -39.16 0.86
C SER A 33 -34.19 -37.62 0.85
N GLY A 34 -34.83 -37.05 -0.16
CA GLY A 34 -35.05 -35.61 -0.26
C GLY A 34 -36.14 -35.14 0.70
N HIS A 35 -35.93 -33.97 1.27
CA HIS A 35 -36.90 -32.88 1.46
C HIS A 35 -36.29 -31.78 2.33
N GLU A 36 -36.48 -30.50 1.90
CA GLU A 36 -36.39 -29.28 2.68
C GLU A 36 -35.01 -28.91 3.29
N VAL A 37 -34.15 -28.22 2.53
CA VAL A 37 -32.86 -27.68 3.00
C VAL A 37 -32.75 -26.18 2.69
N GLU A 38 -33.71 -25.38 3.16
CA GLU A 38 -33.50 -23.90 3.06
C GLU A 38 -33.56 -23.17 4.41
N THR A 39 -33.93 -23.84 5.52
CA THR A 39 -33.97 -23.24 6.86
C THR A 39 -32.84 -23.70 7.80
N ASP A 40 -32.08 -24.73 7.44
CA ASP A 40 -31.07 -25.35 8.32
C ASP A 40 -29.66 -24.77 8.20
N LEU A 41 -29.39 -24.01 7.12
CA LEU A 41 -28.07 -23.35 6.90
C LEU A 41 -27.92 -22.07 7.74
N GLU A 42 -28.97 -21.26 7.88
CA GLU A 42 -28.92 -20.05 8.73
C GLU A 42 -28.78 -20.40 10.22
N ASP A 43 -29.33 -21.51 10.70
CA ASP A 43 -29.27 -21.91 12.12
C ASP A 43 -27.95 -22.61 12.48
N LYS A 44 -27.30 -23.30 11.53
CA LYS A 44 -25.95 -23.87 11.72
C LYS A 44 -24.86 -22.79 11.72
N ASP A 45 -24.97 -21.82 10.81
CA ASP A 45 -24.03 -20.70 10.77
C ASP A 45 -24.19 -19.80 12.01
N LYS A 46 -25.42 -19.61 12.49
CA LYS A 46 -25.69 -18.88 13.75
C LYS A 46 -25.18 -19.63 14.97
N LYS A 47 -25.33 -20.96 15.04
CA LYS A 47 -24.75 -21.81 16.10
C LYS A 47 -23.22 -21.88 16.03
N TYR A 48 -22.63 -21.88 14.84
CA TYR A 48 -21.17 -21.84 14.66
C TYR A 48 -20.60 -20.46 15.02
N LEU A 49 -21.30 -19.38 14.66
CA LEU A 49 -20.96 -18.02 15.09
C LEU A 49 -21.11 -17.87 16.62
N ASP A 50 -22.18 -18.38 17.22
CA ASP A 50 -22.40 -18.32 18.66
C ASP A 50 -21.39 -19.19 19.44
N TYR A 51 -21.01 -20.35 18.91
CA TYR A 51 -19.95 -21.19 19.48
C TYR A 51 -18.58 -20.54 19.31
N ALA A 52 -18.27 -19.99 18.15
CA ALA A 52 -17.03 -19.22 17.90
C ALA A 52 -16.98 -17.96 18.76
N MET A 53 -18.08 -17.23 18.90
CA MET A 53 -18.20 -16.05 19.74
C MET A 53 -18.09 -16.40 21.24
N LYS A 54 -18.71 -17.48 21.71
CA LYS A 54 -18.57 -17.95 23.09
C LYS A 54 -17.17 -18.46 23.42
N THR A 55 -16.51 -19.15 22.48
CA THR A 55 -15.14 -19.66 22.67
C THR A 55 -14.09 -18.53 22.59
N ILE A 56 -14.41 -17.42 21.88
CA ILE A 56 -13.54 -16.23 21.75
C ILE A 56 -13.81 -15.23 22.87
N LEU A 57 -15.02 -15.22 23.46
CA LEU A 57 -15.45 -14.24 24.48
C LEU A 57 -15.54 -14.83 25.90
N ASP A 58 -15.11 -16.07 26.14
CA ASP A 58 -14.96 -16.56 27.49
C ASP A 58 -13.67 -15.98 28.12
N PRO A 59 -13.79 -15.01 29.05
CA PRO A 59 -12.62 -14.44 29.74
C PRO A 59 -11.85 -15.48 30.56
N ASN A 60 -12.43 -16.68 30.78
CA ASN A 60 -11.84 -17.78 31.53
C ASN A 60 -11.19 -18.85 30.62
N SER A 61 -11.43 -18.84 29.31
CA SER A 61 -10.72 -19.73 28.37
C SER A 61 -9.35 -19.22 27.96
N ILE A 62 -9.05 -17.93 28.17
CA ILE A 62 -7.70 -17.42 28.27
C ILE A 62 -7.25 -17.69 29.71
N ILE A 63 -6.77 -18.89 29.99
CA ILE A 63 -5.88 -19.11 31.12
C ILE A 63 -4.67 -18.22 30.85
N ILE A 64 -4.74 -17.01 31.40
CA ILE A 64 -3.59 -16.12 31.56
C ILE A 64 -2.68 -16.89 32.51
N GLN A 65 -1.80 -17.73 31.96
CA GLN A 65 -0.59 -18.04 32.67
C GLN A 65 0.06 -16.69 32.96
N LYS A 66 -0.01 -16.20 34.17
CA LYS A 66 0.78 -15.07 34.65
C LYS A 66 2.23 -15.42 34.30
N ASN A 67 2.70 -14.87 33.21
CA ASN A 67 4.09 -14.98 32.82
C ASN A 67 4.81 -13.81 33.48
N ASP A 68 5.71 -14.11 34.38
CA ASP A 68 6.52 -13.17 35.17
C ASP A 68 7.42 -12.25 34.29
N GLU A 69 7.43 -12.44 32.95
CA GLU A 69 8.35 -11.76 32.02
C GLU A 69 8.16 -10.23 32.01
N ILE A 70 6.95 -9.72 32.13
CA ILE A 70 6.63 -8.27 32.08
C ILE A 70 6.09 -7.74 33.42
N GLU A 71 5.57 -8.60 34.28
CA GLU A 71 5.05 -8.20 35.58
C GLU A 71 6.12 -7.47 36.42
N GLY A 72 7.38 -7.93 36.38
CA GLY A 72 8.50 -7.27 37.03
C GLY A 72 8.72 -5.83 36.54
N PHE A 73 8.43 -5.55 35.28
CA PHE A 73 8.56 -4.19 34.72
C PHE A 73 7.45 -3.26 35.24
N LYS A 74 6.22 -3.75 35.39
CA LYS A 74 5.10 -2.98 35.91
C LYS A 74 5.33 -2.62 37.38
N ILE A 75 5.77 -3.60 38.17
CA ILE A 75 6.10 -3.40 39.61
C ILE A 75 7.19 -2.33 39.75
N LYS A 76 8.23 -2.38 38.92
CA LYS A 76 9.30 -1.38 38.93
C LYS A 76 8.78 0.01 38.56
N LEU A 77 7.90 0.11 37.57
CA LEU A 77 7.30 1.37 37.20
C LEU A 77 6.39 1.96 38.27
N GLU A 78 5.62 1.12 38.98
CA GLU A 78 4.81 1.51 40.16
C GLU A 78 5.68 2.01 41.31
N GLN A 79 6.82 1.36 41.56
CA GLN A 79 7.81 1.83 42.54
C GLN A 79 8.33 3.21 42.20
N MET A 80 8.71 3.44 40.93
CA MET A 80 9.17 4.73 40.44
C MET A 80 8.07 5.83 40.49
N ASP A 81 6.78 5.48 40.41
CA ASP A 81 5.69 6.45 40.63
C ASP A 81 5.57 6.88 42.09
N THR A 82 5.89 6.01 43.05
CA THR A 82 5.82 6.31 44.48
C THR A 82 7.08 6.98 45.03
N GLU A 83 8.24 6.74 44.43
CA GLU A 83 9.52 7.30 44.86
C GLU A 83 9.67 8.79 44.45
N ASN A 84 10.39 9.54 45.29
CA ASN A 84 10.74 10.94 45.00
C ASN A 84 12.13 11.00 44.33
N ILE A 85 12.18 10.60 43.07
CA ILE A 85 13.40 10.63 42.24
C ILE A 85 13.41 11.85 41.30
N THR A 86 14.59 12.29 40.87
CA THR A 86 14.70 13.38 39.89
C THR A 86 14.23 12.92 38.51
N LEU A 87 13.88 13.87 37.63
CA LEU A 87 13.47 13.56 36.25
C LEU A 87 14.57 12.81 35.51
N GLU A 88 15.83 13.22 35.67
CA GLU A 88 16.97 12.58 35.02
C GLU A 88 17.12 11.11 35.46
N ALA A 89 17.05 10.85 36.76
CA ALA A 89 17.12 9.48 37.30
C ALA A 89 15.94 8.63 36.80
N PHE A 90 14.72 9.21 36.78
CA PHE A 90 13.54 8.54 36.22
C PHE A 90 13.75 8.16 34.75
N MET A 91 14.27 9.08 33.93
CA MET A 91 14.54 8.87 32.52
C MET A 91 15.62 7.81 32.29
N GLU A 92 16.68 7.78 33.11
CA GLU A 92 17.73 6.77 33.02
C GLU A 92 17.23 5.35 33.35
N GLU A 93 16.41 5.22 34.40
CA GLU A 93 15.77 3.93 34.71
C GLU A 93 14.80 3.49 33.61
N MET A 94 14.08 4.40 33.01
CA MET A 94 13.20 4.10 31.88
C MET A 94 13.97 3.68 30.62
N ASP A 95 15.13 4.25 30.35
CA ASP A 95 15.99 3.79 29.25
C ASP A 95 16.40 2.31 29.44
N LYS A 96 16.78 1.92 30.68
CA LYS A 96 17.11 0.52 31.01
C LYS A 96 15.90 -0.40 30.86
N LEU A 97 14.77 0.00 31.42
CA LEU A 97 13.52 -0.74 31.35
C LEU A 97 13.04 -0.92 29.91
N SER A 98 13.10 0.15 29.10
CA SER A 98 12.72 0.13 27.69
C SER A 98 13.58 -0.83 26.86
N LEU A 99 14.85 -0.98 27.19
CA LEU A 99 15.74 -1.93 26.53
C LEU A 99 15.32 -3.39 26.78
N ASP A 100 14.98 -3.72 28.02
CA ASP A 100 14.58 -5.08 28.38
C ASP A 100 13.19 -5.44 27.84
N ILE A 101 12.26 -4.49 27.86
CA ILE A 101 10.95 -4.62 27.19
C ILE A 101 11.13 -4.84 25.69
N CYS A 102 11.96 -4.04 25.04
CA CYS A 102 12.25 -4.17 23.61
C CYS A 102 12.77 -5.56 23.26
N LYS A 103 13.76 -6.09 24.01
CA LYS A 103 14.28 -7.46 23.82
C LYS A 103 13.17 -8.51 23.92
N THR A 104 12.33 -8.42 24.95
CA THR A 104 11.22 -9.36 25.18
C THR A 104 10.19 -9.30 24.04
N SER A 105 9.81 -8.10 23.64
CA SER A 105 8.87 -7.86 22.53
C SER A 105 9.42 -8.37 21.19
N GLN A 106 10.67 -8.08 20.87
CA GLN A 106 11.30 -8.53 19.63
C GLN A 106 11.49 -10.05 19.59
N GLN A 107 11.81 -10.69 20.71
CA GLN A 107 11.87 -12.15 20.79
C GLN A 107 10.51 -12.82 20.55
N ALA A 108 9.45 -12.26 21.12
CA ALA A 108 8.09 -12.76 20.92
C ALA A 108 7.64 -12.57 19.48
N LEU A 109 7.88 -11.38 18.91
CA LEU A 109 7.58 -11.07 17.50
C LEU A 109 8.36 -12.00 16.56
N TRP A 110 9.68 -12.15 16.74
CA TRP A 110 10.51 -13.04 15.92
C TRP A 110 10.03 -14.49 15.97
N SER A 111 9.70 -14.97 17.17
CA SER A 111 9.15 -16.32 17.35
C SER A 111 7.88 -16.54 16.54
N TYR A 112 6.98 -15.54 16.49
CA TYR A 112 5.73 -15.60 15.73
C TYR A 112 5.94 -15.46 14.23
N VAL A 113 6.70 -14.44 13.76
CA VAL A 113 6.84 -14.18 12.31
C VAL A 113 7.59 -15.31 11.59
N THR A 114 8.35 -16.13 12.31
CA THR A 114 9.03 -17.32 11.78
C THR A 114 8.19 -18.60 11.88
N ASP A 115 7.01 -18.55 12.52
CA ASP A 115 6.08 -19.68 12.65
C ASP A 115 4.64 -19.14 12.82
N ILE A 116 4.12 -18.53 11.77
CA ILE A 116 2.85 -17.77 11.76
C ILE A 116 1.61 -18.62 12.01
N ASN A 117 1.69 -19.95 11.82
CA ASN A 117 0.59 -20.88 12.05
C ASN A 117 0.47 -21.32 13.51
N ASN A 118 1.42 -20.92 14.36
CA ASN A 118 1.44 -21.29 15.78
C ASN A 118 0.64 -20.28 16.63
N GLU A 119 -0.58 -20.64 16.99
CA GLU A 119 -1.47 -19.78 17.79
C GLU A 119 -0.90 -19.44 19.16
N GLY A 120 -0.12 -20.31 19.79
CA GLY A 120 0.55 -20.04 21.08
C GLY A 120 1.58 -18.91 20.95
N LYS A 121 2.39 -18.93 19.90
CA LYS A 121 3.37 -17.86 19.60
C LYS A 121 2.68 -16.54 19.25
N LYS A 122 1.59 -16.61 18.48
CA LYS A 122 0.77 -15.45 18.15
C LYS A 122 0.19 -14.80 19.40
N ASN A 123 -0.44 -15.60 20.26
CA ASN A 123 -1.06 -15.13 21.50
C ASN A 123 -0.01 -14.52 22.44
N ARG A 124 1.18 -15.12 22.55
CA ARG A 124 2.31 -14.55 23.32
C ARG A 124 2.71 -13.19 22.77
N MET A 125 2.92 -13.06 21.45
CA MET A 125 3.30 -11.80 20.81
C MET A 125 2.25 -10.71 21.03
N VAL A 126 0.96 -11.01 20.82
CA VAL A 126 -0.14 -10.04 21.02
C VAL A 126 -0.22 -9.59 22.47
N ARG A 127 -0.07 -10.51 23.44
CA ARG A 127 -0.09 -10.19 24.86
C ARG A 127 1.08 -9.28 25.25
N ILE A 128 2.30 -9.62 24.85
CA ILE A 128 3.49 -8.81 25.16
C ILE A 128 3.38 -7.41 24.55
N ALA A 129 2.92 -7.30 23.28
CA ALA A 129 2.70 -6.00 22.66
C ALA A 129 1.67 -5.14 23.42
N ALA A 130 0.59 -5.77 23.92
CA ALA A 130 -0.41 -5.07 24.73
C ALA A 130 0.15 -4.56 26.07
N GLU A 131 1.01 -5.34 26.70
CA GLU A 131 1.63 -4.98 27.96
C GLU A 131 2.71 -3.89 27.77
N GLU A 132 3.46 -3.94 26.68
CA GLU A 132 4.39 -2.87 26.28
C GLU A 132 3.65 -1.53 26.07
N ASP A 133 2.51 -1.54 25.41
CA ASP A 133 1.69 -0.34 25.21
C ASP A 133 1.19 0.22 26.54
N GLU A 134 0.76 -0.65 27.47
CA GLU A 134 0.33 -0.20 28.80
C GLU A 134 1.47 0.43 29.61
N ILE A 135 2.69 -0.12 29.54
CA ILE A 135 3.87 0.47 30.17
C ILE A 135 4.19 1.83 29.58
N LYS A 136 4.16 1.99 28.24
CA LYS A 136 4.38 3.29 27.59
C LYS A 136 3.34 4.33 28.01
N LYS A 137 2.09 3.92 28.16
CA LYS A 137 1.00 4.77 28.64
C LYS A 137 1.20 5.19 30.10
N GLN A 138 1.52 4.25 31.01
CA GLN A 138 1.78 4.55 32.41
C GLN A 138 2.99 5.47 32.53
N TYR A 139 4.06 5.23 31.80
CA TYR A 139 5.23 6.07 31.73
C TYR A 139 4.90 7.53 31.37
N TRP A 140 4.13 7.72 30.30
CA TRP A 140 3.66 9.05 29.90
C TRP A 140 2.80 9.72 30.97
N ASN A 141 1.91 8.96 31.61
CA ASN A 141 1.04 9.48 32.67
C ASN A 141 1.83 9.90 33.92
N ILE A 142 2.87 9.14 34.33
CA ILE A 142 3.76 9.52 35.42
C ILE A 142 4.50 10.80 35.09
N LEU A 143 5.04 10.92 33.89
CA LEU A 143 5.70 12.14 33.45
C LEU A 143 4.78 13.35 33.49
N LYS A 144 3.55 13.24 32.93
CA LYS A 144 2.55 14.31 32.99
C LYS A 144 2.23 14.75 34.43
N LYS A 145 2.09 13.78 35.33
CA LYS A 145 1.67 14.04 36.70
C LYS A 145 2.79 14.67 37.56
N LYS A 146 4.04 14.22 37.39
CA LYS A 146 5.14 14.56 38.33
C LYS A 146 6.10 15.63 37.80
N TYR A 147 6.35 15.66 36.51
CA TYR A 147 7.52 16.37 35.96
C TYR A 147 7.22 17.43 34.89
N LEU A 148 6.00 17.47 34.31
CA LEU A 148 5.67 18.47 33.29
C LEU A 148 5.17 19.79 33.91
N ASN A 149 5.95 20.40 34.82
CA ASN A 149 5.73 21.77 35.26
C ASN A 149 6.63 22.72 34.48
N ASP A 150 6.13 23.90 34.12
CA ASP A 150 6.72 24.85 33.14
C ASP A 150 8.17 25.27 33.42
N ASP A 151 8.67 25.18 34.63
CA ASP A 151 10.00 25.66 35.02
C ASP A 151 11.17 24.70 34.72
N GLN A 152 10.93 23.44 34.37
CA GLN A 152 11.99 22.45 34.14
C GLN A 152 12.43 22.31 32.65
N MET A 153 11.86 23.06 31.75
CA MET A 153 12.06 22.92 30.31
C MET A 153 13.25 23.75 29.75
N SER A 154 14.28 24.02 30.54
CA SER A 154 15.43 24.82 30.06
C SER A 154 16.46 24.03 29.23
N ASN A 155 16.45 22.70 29.28
CA ASN A 155 17.43 21.83 28.61
C ASN A 155 16.85 21.24 27.30
N ASP A 156 17.45 21.57 26.17
CA ASP A 156 16.98 21.14 24.84
C ASP A 156 17.03 19.59 24.65
N LYS A 157 18.01 18.91 25.23
CA LYS A 157 18.07 17.43 25.21
C LYS A 157 16.90 16.82 25.97
N LEU A 158 16.51 17.43 27.09
CA LEU A 158 15.37 16.98 27.86
C LEU A 158 14.06 17.23 27.12
N LYS A 159 13.91 18.40 26.49
CA LYS A 159 12.76 18.69 25.62
C LYS A 159 12.63 17.65 24.50
N ARG A 160 13.76 17.27 23.89
CA ARG A 160 13.79 16.24 22.84
C ARG A 160 13.28 14.89 23.33
N LYS A 161 13.80 14.42 24.50
CA LYS A 161 13.31 13.18 25.13
C LYS A 161 11.79 13.23 25.40
N LEU A 162 11.33 14.31 26.03
CA LEU A 162 9.92 14.49 26.38
C LEU A 162 9.02 14.51 25.15
N ARG A 163 9.46 15.13 24.04
CA ARG A 163 8.71 15.12 22.78
C ARG A 163 8.51 13.71 22.24
N ILE A 164 9.57 12.90 22.17
CA ILE A 164 9.50 11.52 21.67
C ILE A 164 8.62 10.66 22.59
N ILE A 165 8.74 10.86 23.92
CA ILE A 165 7.92 10.11 24.89
C ILE A 165 6.44 10.52 24.76
N LYS A 166 6.17 11.81 24.58
CA LYS A 166 4.81 12.29 24.31
C LYS A 166 4.25 11.63 23.07
N GLU A 167 4.96 11.67 21.94
CA GLU A 167 4.53 11.05 20.69
C GLU A 167 4.21 9.57 20.87
N ARG A 168 5.15 8.79 21.47
CA ARG A 168 4.96 7.36 21.70
C ARG A 168 3.88 7.06 22.74
N GLY A 169 3.79 7.88 23.78
CA GLY A 169 2.80 7.74 24.85
C GLY A 169 1.38 8.10 24.42
N THR A 170 1.21 9.13 23.59
CA THR A 170 -0.11 9.53 23.08
C THR A 170 -0.66 8.53 22.06
N ASN A 171 0.19 7.95 21.22
CA ASN A 171 -0.20 6.92 20.28
C ASN A 171 -0.77 5.65 20.94
N VAL A 172 -0.48 5.39 22.22
CA VAL A 172 -0.96 4.24 23.00
C VAL A 172 -2.01 4.59 24.08
N GLN A 173 -2.44 5.87 24.18
CA GLN A 173 -3.44 6.33 25.16
C GLN A 173 -4.87 5.80 24.91
N MET A 174 -5.05 5.00 23.94
CA MET A 174 -6.34 4.44 23.57
C MET A 174 -7.00 3.66 24.74
N PRO A 175 -8.33 3.80 24.98
CA PRO A 175 -9.06 2.93 25.88
C PRO A 175 -8.94 1.47 25.43
N GLN A 176 -8.24 0.66 26.22
CA GLN A 176 -7.68 -0.62 25.81
C GLN A 176 -8.67 -1.68 25.29
N SER A 177 -9.95 -1.66 25.70
CA SER A 177 -10.83 -2.78 25.36
C SER A 177 -11.57 -2.61 24.02
N LYS A 178 -12.22 -1.46 23.80
CA LYS A 178 -13.10 -1.31 22.64
C LYS A 178 -12.40 -0.89 21.33
N GLN A 179 -11.38 -0.08 21.44
CA GLN A 179 -10.71 0.47 20.26
C GLN A 179 -9.74 -0.53 19.65
N ARG A 180 -9.02 -1.29 20.49
CA ARG A 180 -8.23 -2.43 20.05
C ARG A 180 -9.15 -3.47 19.38
N GLU A 181 -10.33 -3.71 19.94
CA GLU A 181 -11.35 -4.58 19.36
C GLU A 181 -11.82 -4.11 17.98
N GLU A 182 -11.98 -2.80 17.77
CA GLU A 182 -12.35 -2.24 16.46
C GLU A 182 -11.25 -2.43 15.42
N ILE A 183 -10.00 -2.06 15.76
CA ILE A 183 -8.85 -2.27 14.88
C ILE A 183 -8.67 -3.76 14.60
N ASP A 184 -8.70 -4.61 15.61
CA ASP A 184 -8.59 -6.06 15.45
C ASP A 184 -9.72 -6.64 14.59
N THR A 185 -10.93 -6.09 14.72
CA THR A 185 -12.08 -6.52 13.91
C THR A 185 -11.93 -6.07 12.46
N MET A 186 -11.53 -4.82 12.21
CA MET A 186 -11.25 -4.34 10.86
C MET A 186 -10.10 -5.13 10.20
N GLN A 187 -9.03 -5.43 10.94
CA GLN A 187 -7.91 -6.25 10.47
C GLN A 187 -8.33 -7.69 10.18
N ARG A 188 -9.19 -8.29 11.01
CA ARG A 188 -9.74 -9.64 10.76
C ARG A 188 -10.60 -9.70 9.50
N ILE A 189 -11.47 -8.70 9.30
CA ILE A 189 -12.26 -8.59 8.06
C ILE A 189 -11.32 -8.49 6.86
N TRP A 190 -10.30 -7.63 6.94
CA TRP A 190 -9.35 -7.40 5.87
C TRP A 190 -8.48 -8.63 5.56
N SER A 191 -7.94 -9.31 6.58
CA SER A 191 -7.00 -10.43 6.41
C SER A 191 -7.64 -11.76 6.03
N ARG A 192 -8.91 -11.94 6.36
CA ARG A 192 -9.66 -13.19 6.07
C ARG A 192 -10.61 -13.05 4.89
N VAL A 193 -10.46 -12.00 4.10
CA VAL A 193 -11.32 -11.78 2.94
C VAL A 193 -11.14 -12.90 1.92
N THR A 194 -12.26 -13.42 1.47
CA THR A 194 -12.35 -14.34 0.34
C THR A 194 -13.42 -13.84 -0.61
N VAL A 195 -13.25 -14.09 -1.89
CA VAL A 195 -14.21 -13.75 -2.95
C VAL A 195 -14.43 -14.94 -3.86
N CYS A 196 -15.58 -15.02 -4.49
CA CYS A 196 -15.85 -16.07 -5.47
C CYS A 196 -14.90 -15.96 -6.67
N ALA A 197 -14.54 -17.08 -7.27
CA ALA A 197 -13.82 -17.05 -8.53
C ALA A 197 -14.69 -16.42 -9.64
N TYR A 198 -14.05 -15.71 -10.57
CA TYR A 198 -14.76 -15.06 -11.68
C TYR A 198 -15.56 -16.06 -12.49
N ASN A 199 -16.82 -15.75 -12.77
CA ASN A 199 -17.77 -16.61 -13.51
C ASN A 199 -18.04 -18.01 -12.89
N VAL A 200 -17.77 -18.19 -11.59
CA VAL A 200 -18.00 -19.45 -10.87
C VAL A 200 -18.86 -19.20 -9.64
N SER A 201 -19.81 -20.08 -9.36
CA SER A 201 -20.61 -20.03 -8.13
C SER A 201 -19.76 -20.47 -6.92
N CYS A 202 -19.92 -19.79 -5.79
CA CYS A 202 -19.23 -20.11 -4.52
C CYS A 202 -19.82 -21.36 -3.83
N VAL A 203 -19.63 -22.54 -4.41
CA VAL A 203 -20.19 -23.79 -3.88
C VAL A 203 -19.13 -24.75 -3.31
N SER A 204 -17.85 -24.46 -3.50
CA SER A 204 -16.74 -25.30 -3.03
C SER A 204 -15.52 -24.44 -2.68
N GLU A 205 -14.57 -24.99 -1.92
CA GLU A 205 -13.30 -24.29 -1.59
C GLU A 205 -12.52 -23.89 -2.85
N ASP A 206 -12.52 -24.71 -3.91
CA ASP A 206 -11.86 -24.41 -5.17
C ASP A 206 -12.50 -23.22 -5.92
N SER A 207 -13.74 -22.86 -5.59
CA SER A 207 -14.46 -21.71 -6.16
C SER A 207 -14.19 -20.38 -5.44
N VAL A 208 -13.36 -20.39 -4.40
CA VAL A 208 -13.03 -19.23 -3.58
C VAL A 208 -11.59 -18.77 -3.87
N ARG A 209 -11.38 -17.45 -3.86
CA ARG A 209 -10.08 -16.80 -4.02
C ARG A 209 -9.74 -16.00 -2.78
N THR A 210 -8.53 -16.23 -2.28
CA THR A 210 -7.94 -15.42 -1.19
C THR A 210 -7.48 -14.06 -1.71
N MET A 211 -7.10 -13.16 -0.80
CA MET A 211 -6.48 -11.89 -1.17
C MET A 211 -5.23 -12.07 -2.05
N SER A 212 -4.41 -13.08 -1.75
CA SER A 212 -3.18 -13.37 -2.51
C SER A 212 -3.49 -13.82 -3.94
N ASP A 213 -4.51 -14.66 -4.12
CA ASP A 213 -4.97 -15.08 -5.45
C ASP A 213 -5.47 -13.89 -6.26
N VAL A 214 -6.27 -13.02 -5.63
CA VAL A 214 -6.74 -11.79 -6.28
C VAL A 214 -5.58 -10.88 -6.69
N ILE A 215 -4.58 -10.68 -5.82
CA ILE A 215 -3.39 -9.89 -6.15
C ILE A 215 -2.63 -10.51 -7.32
N ALA A 216 -2.50 -11.84 -7.39
CA ALA A 216 -1.87 -12.53 -8.51
C ALA A 216 -2.61 -12.30 -9.82
N VAL A 217 -3.96 -12.34 -9.81
CA VAL A 217 -4.78 -12.02 -10.99
C VAL A 217 -4.50 -10.60 -11.50
N PHE A 218 -4.40 -9.60 -10.61
CA PHE A 218 -4.09 -8.22 -11.03
C PHE A 218 -2.75 -8.08 -11.76
N LYS A 219 -1.79 -8.96 -11.48
CA LYS A 219 -0.47 -8.93 -12.12
C LYS A 219 -0.43 -9.64 -13.46
N THR A 220 -1.27 -10.65 -13.65
CA THR A 220 -1.16 -11.60 -14.76
C THR A 220 -2.32 -11.54 -15.74
N SER A 221 -3.53 -11.20 -15.29
CA SER A 221 -4.71 -11.16 -16.16
C SER A 221 -4.72 -9.94 -17.07
N ASN A 222 -5.22 -10.15 -18.28
CA ASN A 222 -5.51 -9.11 -19.26
C ASN A 222 -7.02 -8.95 -19.51
N ASP A 223 -7.87 -9.75 -18.86
CA ASP A 223 -9.32 -9.65 -18.97
C ASP A 223 -9.83 -8.51 -18.07
N THR A 224 -10.22 -7.40 -18.69
CA THR A 224 -10.71 -6.20 -17.99
C THR A 224 -11.97 -6.47 -17.16
N LYS A 225 -12.82 -7.44 -17.59
CA LYS A 225 -14.04 -7.80 -16.88
C LYS A 225 -13.72 -8.62 -15.63
N GLU A 226 -12.78 -9.56 -15.73
CA GLU A 226 -12.26 -10.31 -14.59
C GLU A 226 -11.63 -9.37 -13.56
N LEU A 227 -10.76 -8.45 -14.00
CA LEU A 227 -10.13 -7.47 -13.15
C LEU A 227 -11.14 -6.54 -12.46
N ALA A 228 -12.16 -6.05 -13.18
CA ALA A 228 -13.22 -5.23 -12.61
C ALA A 228 -14.09 -6.00 -11.60
N TYR A 229 -14.36 -7.28 -11.87
CA TYR A 229 -15.07 -8.15 -10.95
C TYR A 229 -14.33 -8.32 -9.63
N TYR A 230 -13.04 -8.71 -9.66
CA TYR A 230 -12.27 -8.89 -8.45
C TYR A 230 -12.03 -7.58 -7.71
N TRP A 231 -11.84 -6.48 -8.44
CA TRP A 231 -11.72 -5.15 -7.85
C TRP A 231 -12.95 -4.79 -7.00
N LYS A 232 -14.15 -5.02 -7.54
CA LYS A 232 -15.41 -4.76 -6.86
C LYS A 232 -15.64 -5.75 -5.71
N ALA A 233 -15.54 -7.04 -5.98
CA ALA A 233 -15.81 -8.09 -5.00
C ALA A 233 -14.95 -7.96 -3.74
N TYR A 234 -13.65 -7.65 -3.90
CA TYR A 234 -12.74 -7.41 -2.79
C TYR A 234 -13.16 -6.21 -1.93
N ARG A 235 -13.57 -5.11 -2.54
CA ARG A 235 -14.01 -3.89 -1.82
C ARG A 235 -15.36 -4.07 -1.13
N ASP A 236 -16.27 -4.78 -1.75
CA ASP A 236 -17.58 -5.08 -1.17
C ASP A 236 -17.47 -6.02 0.05
N THR A 237 -16.51 -6.92 0.04
CA THR A 237 -16.26 -7.84 1.16
C THR A 237 -15.36 -7.26 2.25
N THR A 238 -14.64 -6.17 2.00
CA THR A 238 -13.80 -5.45 2.97
C THR A 238 -14.41 -4.12 3.38
N GLY A 239 -14.20 -3.08 2.61
CA GLY A 239 -14.52 -1.69 2.97
C GLY A 239 -15.97 -1.48 3.34
N LYS A 240 -16.91 -2.10 2.62
CA LYS A 240 -18.34 -2.00 2.93
C LYS A 240 -18.68 -2.57 4.31
N LYS A 241 -18.08 -3.70 4.69
CA LYS A 241 -18.25 -4.31 6.02
C LYS A 241 -17.54 -3.52 7.13
N ILE A 242 -16.45 -2.86 6.80
CA ILE A 242 -15.63 -2.10 7.74
C ILE A 242 -16.25 -0.72 8.05
N ARG A 243 -17.00 -0.12 7.12
CA ARG A 243 -17.55 1.24 7.24
C ARG A 243 -18.21 1.57 8.60
N PRO A 244 -19.13 0.76 9.15
CA PRO A 244 -19.75 1.07 10.43
C PRO A 244 -18.74 1.09 11.58
N ILE A 245 -17.78 0.15 11.58
CA ILE A 245 -16.73 0.04 12.60
C ILE A 245 -15.78 1.24 12.50
N PHE A 246 -15.42 1.64 11.28
CA PHE A 246 -14.53 2.77 11.02
C PHE A 246 -15.14 4.11 11.48
N LYS A 247 -16.44 4.27 11.42
CA LYS A 247 -17.12 5.47 11.95
C LYS A 247 -16.93 5.60 13.47
N ASP A 248 -17.10 4.50 14.20
CA ASP A 248 -16.92 4.48 15.66
C ASP A 248 -15.44 4.68 16.03
N TYR A 249 -14.54 4.06 15.26
CA TYR A 249 -13.10 4.25 15.38
C TYR A 249 -12.68 5.73 15.22
N VAL A 250 -13.11 6.43 14.17
CA VAL A 250 -12.81 7.86 13.96
C VAL A 250 -13.26 8.70 15.14
N THR A 251 -14.49 8.48 15.62
CA THR A 251 -15.05 9.22 16.77
C THR A 251 -14.21 9.02 18.03
N ARG A 252 -13.73 7.79 18.28
CA ARG A 252 -12.91 7.51 19.46
C ARG A 252 -11.50 8.08 19.34
N MET A 253 -10.89 7.98 18.15
CA MET A 253 -9.56 8.53 17.92
C MET A 253 -9.52 10.05 18.16
N ASN A 254 -10.54 10.77 17.70
CA ASN A 254 -10.62 12.21 17.94
C ASN A 254 -10.75 12.52 19.44
N ARG A 255 -11.54 11.75 20.21
CA ARG A 255 -11.60 11.93 21.66
C ARG A 255 -10.27 11.70 22.36
N VAL A 256 -9.48 10.72 21.90
CA VAL A 256 -8.11 10.49 22.42
C VAL A 256 -7.22 11.69 22.10
N ALA A 257 -7.23 12.14 20.86
CA ALA A 257 -6.46 13.30 20.42
C ALA A 257 -6.80 14.56 21.24
N GLU A 258 -8.10 14.87 21.41
CA GLU A 258 -8.58 15.97 22.22
C GLU A 258 -8.12 15.87 23.67
N SER A 259 -8.13 14.67 24.28
CA SER A 259 -7.66 14.45 25.67
C SER A 259 -6.14 14.68 25.86
N GLU A 260 -5.38 14.65 24.77
CA GLU A 260 -3.93 14.91 24.74
C GLU A 260 -3.58 16.28 24.12
N ASN A 261 -4.57 17.18 24.02
CA ASN A 261 -4.45 18.55 23.50
C ASN A 261 -4.05 18.62 22.02
N PHE A 262 -4.55 17.70 21.19
CA PHE A 262 -4.54 17.81 19.74
C PHE A 262 -5.92 18.20 19.22
N THR A 263 -5.97 18.80 18.04
CA THR A 263 -7.23 19.23 17.42
C THR A 263 -8.09 18.04 16.99
N ASP A 264 -7.45 17.00 16.45
CA ASP A 264 -8.04 15.76 15.97
C ASP A 264 -6.97 14.65 15.86
N ALA A 265 -7.38 13.46 15.47
CA ALA A 265 -6.46 12.33 15.33
C ALA A 265 -5.44 12.52 14.17
N GLY A 266 -5.79 13.30 13.14
CA GLY A 266 -4.86 13.64 12.07
C GLY A 266 -3.75 14.57 12.56
N ASP A 267 -4.08 15.54 13.40
CA ASP A 267 -3.12 16.42 14.04
C ASP A 267 -2.17 15.63 14.96
N MET A 268 -2.72 14.73 15.77
CA MET A 268 -1.92 13.82 16.60
C MET A 268 -0.95 12.96 15.75
N TRP A 269 -1.37 12.48 14.60
CA TRP A 269 -0.50 11.71 13.70
C TRP A 269 0.62 12.55 13.09
N ARG A 270 0.32 13.79 12.66
CA ARG A 270 1.31 14.68 12.07
C ARG A 270 2.40 15.11 13.06
N TYR A 271 2.13 15.02 14.36
CA TYR A 271 3.10 15.33 15.41
C TYR A 271 4.43 14.57 15.28
N ALA A 272 4.41 13.34 14.72
CA ALA A 272 5.61 12.54 14.46
C ALA A 272 6.56 13.15 13.41
N PHE A 273 6.09 14.07 12.57
CA PHE A 273 6.92 14.73 11.56
C PHE A 273 7.58 16.01 12.06
N GLU A 274 7.29 16.48 13.26
CA GLU A 274 7.88 17.66 13.88
C GLU A 274 7.88 18.92 12.99
N ASP A 275 6.75 19.14 12.33
CA ASP A 275 6.51 20.27 11.42
C ASP A 275 5.11 20.83 11.65
N ASP A 276 5.01 22.02 12.22
CA ASP A 276 3.73 22.69 12.50
C ASP A 276 2.98 23.07 11.20
N HIS A 277 3.70 23.10 10.06
CA HIS A 277 3.18 23.38 8.72
C HIS A 277 3.27 22.15 7.81
N PHE A 278 3.15 20.94 8.39
CA PHE A 278 3.37 19.70 7.64
C PHE A 278 2.40 19.52 6.48
N VAL A 279 1.13 19.92 6.63
CA VAL A 279 0.13 19.84 5.56
C VAL A 279 0.53 20.73 4.38
N GLU A 280 0.93 21.96 4.64
CA GLU A 280 1.41 22.91 3.62
C GLU A 280 2.71 22.41 2.97
N THR A 281 3.60 21.82 3.76
CA THR A 281 4.85 21.22 3.27
C THR A 281 4.57 20.11 2.26
N VAL A 282 3.70 19.13 2.58
CA VAL A 282 3.39 18.03 1.66
C VAL A 282 2.55 18.48 0.47
N ASP A 283 1.65 19.46 0.65
CA ASP A 283 0.88 20.07 -0.45
C ASP A 283 1.81 20.78 -1.45
N ARG A 284 2.82 21.51 -0.97
CA ARG A 284 3.85 22.14 -1.80
C ARG A 284 4.66 21.10 -2.58
N ILE A 285 5.19 20.09 -1.88
CA ILE A 285 6.00 19.02 -2.48
C ILE A 285 5.18 18.27 -3.54
N TRP A 286 3.93 17.90 -3.24
CA TRP A 286 3.08 17.24 -4.23
C TRP A 286 2.82 18.12 -5.46
N LYS A 287 2.56 19.40 -5.26
CA LYS A 287 2.35 20.36 -6.36
C LYS A 287 3.59 20.51 -7.25
N GLU A 288 4.80 20.41 -6.70
CA GLU A 288 6.05 20.45 -7.45
C GLU A 288 6.28 19.17 -8.26
N ILE A 289 5.91 18.00 -7.73
CA ILE A 289 6.10 16.68 -8.36
C ILE A 289 4.98 16.35 -9.35
N LYS A 290 3.76 16.80 -9.09
CA LYS A 290 2.55 16.44 -9.86
C LYS A 290 2.70 16.64 -11.39
N PRO A 291 3.34 17.70 -11.92
CA PRO A 291 3.50 17.83 -13.37
C PRO A 291 4.26 16.67 -14.03
N LEU A 292 5.22 16.06 -13.33
CA LEU A 292 5.93 14.88 -13.83
C LEU A 292 5.06 13.62 -13.70
N TYR A 293 4.32 13.50 -12.60
CA TYR A 293 3.31 12.44 -12.46
C TYR A 293 2.25 12.51 -13.58
N ASP A 294 1.76 13.69 -13.91
CA ASP A 294 0.75 13.87 -14.96
C ASP A 294 1.31 13.45 -16.35
N LEU A 295 2.58 13.75 -16.64
CA LEU A 295 3.22 13.27 -17.87
C LEU A 295 3.31 11.73 -17.92
N LEU A 296 3.65 11.09 -16.80
CA LEU A 296 3.67 9.63 -16.68
C LEU A 296 2.26 9.03 -16.83
N HIS A 297 1.27 9.65 -16.18
CA HIS A 297 -0.12 9.24 -16.25
C HIS A 297 -0.64 9.28 -17.69
N ASP A 298 -0.44 10.39 -18.41
CA ASP A 298 -0.88 10.54 -19.80
C ASP A 298 -0.23 9.50 -20.71
N TYR A 299 1.08 9.30 -20.58
CA TYR A 299 1.80 8.27 -21.31
C TYR A 299 1.21 6.87 -21.08
N VAL A 300 1.04 6.49 -19.81
CA VAL A 300 0.48 5.18 -19.40
C VAL A 300 -0.96 5.04 -19.92
N ARG A 301 -1.78 6.08 -19.81
CA ARG A 301 -3.16 6.10 -20.30
C ARG A 301 -3.22 5.78 -21.80
N VAL A 302 -2.43 6.46 -22.61
CA VAL A 302 -2.44 6.23 -24.07
C VAL A 302 -1.94 4.83 -24.42
N LYS A 303 -0.85 4.36 -23.77
CA LYS A 303 -0.34 2.99 -24.00
C LYS A 303 -1.37 1.93 -23.61
N LEU A 304 -2.05 2.07 -22.46
CA LEU A 304 -3.09 1.13 -22.03
C LEU A 304 -4.35 1.20 -22.92
N THR A 305 -4.74 2.38 -23.39
CA THR A 305 -5.85 2.53 -24.34
C THR A 305 -5.54 1.78 -25.64
N LYS A 306 -4.32 1.88 -26.17
CA LYS A 306 -3.88 1.10 -27.34
C LYS A 306 -3.84 -0.41 -27.07
N TYR A 307 -3.47 -0.82 -25.84
CA TYR A 307 -3.40 -2.22 -25.47
C TYR A 307 -4.77 -2.88 -25.30
N TYR A 308 -5.70 -2.24 -24.59
CA TYR A 308 -7.02 -2.78 -24.26
C TYR A 308 -8.12 -2.41 -25.30
N LYS A 309 -7.85 -1.46 -26.19
CA LYS A 309 -8.73 -1.04 -27.30
C LYS A 309 -10.17 -0.76 -26.88
N GLU A 310 -11.12 -1.58 -27.38
CA GLU A 310 -12.57 -1.41 -27.20
C GLU A 310 -13.05 -1.66 -25.76
N ASP A 311 -12.25 -2.37 -24.94
CA ASP A 311 -12.60 -2.65 -23.53
C ASP A 311 -12.52 -1.41 -22.64
N LEU A 312 -11.80 -0.37 -23.08
CA LEU A 312 -11.75 0.92 -22.40
C LEU A 312 -12.70 1.91 -23.10
N GLN A 313 -13.77 2.28 -22.42
CA GLN A 313 -14.60 3.39 -22.88
C GLN A 313 -13.72 4.65 -22.98
N LYS A 314 -13.84 5.37 -24.09
CA LYS A 314 -13.18 6.67 -24.30
C LYS A 314 -13.73 7.66 -23.27
N ASN A 315 -13.13 7.74 -22.08
CA ASN A 315 -13.55 8.64 -21.02
C ASN A 315 -12.39 9.49 -20.50
N ASP A 316 -12.53 10.77 -20.71
CA ASP A 316 -12.20 11.90 -19.82
C ASP A 316 -10.78 11.93 -19.21
N ASN A 317 -9.75 11.48 -19.91
CA ASN A 317 -8.36 11.49 -19.42
C ASN A 317 -8.11 10.72 -18.11
N LEU A 318 -9.01 9.79 -17.72
CA LEU A 318 -8.88 8.97 -16.52
C LEU A 318 -8.42 7.55 -16.86
N ILE A 319 -7.72 6.93 -15.92
CA ILE A 319 -7.36 5.50 -15.97
C ILE A 319 -8.23 4.74 -14.96
N PRO A 320 -9.03 3.74 -15.38
CA PRO A 320 -9.74 2.87 -14.43
C PRO A 320 -8.77 2.08 -13.54
N ALA A 321 -8.99 2.10 -12.23
CA ALA A 321 -8.05 1.56 -11.23
C ALA A 321 -7.68 0.08 -11.44
N HIS A 322 -8.58 -0.73 -12.01
CA HIS A 322 -8.40 -2.18 -12.12
C HIS A 322 -7.38 -2.62 -13.18
N ILE A 323 -7.03 -1.76 -14.15
CA ILE A 323 -6.09 -2.12 -15.22
C ILE A 323 -4.64 -1.72 -14.93
N LEU A 324 -4.37 -1.15 -13.76
CA LEU A 324 -3.04 -0.65 -13.37
C LEU A 324 -2.14 -1.72 -12.73
N GLY A 325 -2.50 -2.99 -12.83
CA GLY A 325 -1.66 -4.11 -12.39
C GLY A 325 -1.54 -4.29 -10.88
N ASN A 326 -2.29 -3.52 -10.10
CA ASN A 326 -2.30 -3.57 -8.64
C ASN A 326 -3.72 -3.36 -8.11
N LEU A 327 -4.12 -4.17 -7.12
CA LEU A 327 -5.48 -4.16 -6.56
C LEU A 327 -5.91 -2.76 -6.03
N TRP A 328 -4.96 -1.97 -5.54
CA TRP A 328 -5.17 -0.60 -5.03
C TRP A 328 -4.76 0.49 -6.04
N ALA A 329 -4.17 0.11 -7.18
CA ALA A 329 -3.60 1.04 -8.16
C ALA A 329 -2.59 2.04 -7.54
N GLN A 330 -1.79 1.56 -6.59
CA GLN A 330 -0.78 2.35 -5.87
C GLN A 330 0.63 2.18 -6.42
N GLU A 331 0.88 1.11 -7.18
CA GLU A 331 2.13 0.78 -7.87
C GLU A 331 1.77 0.25 -9.25
N TRP A 332 2.48 0.67 -10.27
CA TRP A 332 2.16 0.33 -11.65
C TRP A 332 3.23 -0.54 -12.34
N GLN A 333 4.21 -1.04 -11.61
CA GLN A 333 5.30 -1.85 -12.19
C GLN A 333 4.81 -3.12 -12.90
N ALA A 334 3.70 -3.74 -12.46
CA ALA A 334 3.16 -4.93 -13.10
C ALA A 334 2.68 -4.69 -14.54
N ILE A 335 2.38 -3.45 -14.92
CA ILE A 335 2.03 -3.11 -16.31
C ILE A 335 3.25 -2.71 -17.16
N TYR A 336 4.45 -2.68 -16.60
CA TYR A 336 5.67 -2.27 -17.32
C TYR A 336 5.83 -2.95 -18.69
N PRO A 337 5.61 -4.27 -18.85
CA PRO A 337 5.70 -4.91 -20.16
C PRO A 337 4.72 -4.37 -21.22
N LYS A 338 3.61 -3.75 -20.78
CA LYS A 338 2.58 -3.18 -21.67
C LYS A 338 2.88 -1.74 -22.07
N VAL A 339 3.71 -1.04 -21.28
CA VAL A 339 3.96 0.40 -21.42
C VAL A 339 5.44 0.74 -21.63
N ALA A 340 6.33 -0.26 -21.68
CA ALA A 340 7.76 -0.05 -21.91
C ALA A 340 8.01 0.85 -23.13
N ILE A 341 9.00 1.73 -23.00
CA ILE A 341 9.40 2.65 -24.09
C ILE A 341 10.00 1.83 -25.23
N TYR A 342 10.92 0.94 -24.89
CA TYR A 342 11.62 0.05 -25.80
C TYR A 342 11.34 -1.41 -25.39
N PRO A 343 10.31 -2.06 -25.95
CA PRO A 343 9.88 -3.40 -25.55
C PRO A 343 10.97 -4.49 -25.64
N GLU A 344 11.95 -4.32 -26.54
CA GLU A 344 13.06 -5.24 -26.74
C GLU A 344 14.06 -5.28 -25.56
N PHE A 345 14.03 -4.27 -24.69
CA PHE A 345 14.92 -4.15 -23.52
C PHE A 345 14.15 -4.28 -22.19
N VAL A 346 13.03 -4.98 -22.16
CA VAL A 346 12.19 -5.10 -20.94
C VAL A 346 12.83 -5.94 -19.86
N LYS A 347 13.60 -6.96 -20.23
CA LYS A 347 14.22 -7.89 -19.26
C LYS A 347 15.72 -8.05 -19.54
N PRO A 348 16.58 -7.98 -18.51
CA PRO A 348 17.98 -8.37 -18.66
C PRO A 348 18.06 -9.86 -19.02
N ASN A 349 18.98 -10.20 -19.91
CA ASN A 349 19.23 -11.59 -20.30
C ASN A 349 20.20 -12.22 -19.29
N LEU A 350 19.66 -12.76 -18.20
CA LEU A 350 20.44 -13.30 -17.09
C LEU A 350 20.97 -14.70 -17.40
N LYS A 351 22.13 -15.05 -16.83
CA LYS A 351 22.74 -16.38 -16.95
C LYS A 351 21.89 -17.51 -16.40
N ASN A 352 21.15 -17.23 -15.33
CA ASN A 352 20.25 -18.16 -14.66
C ASN A 352 18.83 -17.56 -14.57
N GLU A 353 17.83 -18.39 -14.77
CA GLU A 353 16.41 -17.98 -14.60
C GLU A 353 16.07 -17.65 -13.14
N THR A 354 16.85 -18.16 -12.18
CA THR A 354 16.65 -17.96 -10.75
C THR A 354 18.00 -17.72 -10.05
N ILE A 355 17.98 -16.87 -9.01
CA ILE A 355 19.13 -16.61 -8.13
C ILE A 355 18.76 -16.99 -6.69
N HIS A 356 19.73 -17.46 -5.92
CA HIS A 356 19.51 -17.72 -4.50
C HIS A 356 19.43 -16.43 -3.69
N SER A 357 18.57 -16.39 -2.69
CA SER A 357 18.38 -15.25 -1.81
C SER A 357 19.70 -14.79 -1.16
N LYS A 358 20.56 -15.73 -0.76
CA LYS A 358 21.88 -15.42 -0.17
C LYS A 358 22.79 -14.63 -1.10
N ASP A 359 22.75 -14.89 -2.41
CA ASP A 359 23.60 -14.19 -3.37
C ASP A 359 23.13 -12.74 -3.54
N LEU A 360 21.82 -12.49 -3.46
CA LEU A 360 21.27 -11.14 -3.44
C LEU A 360 21.76 -10.36 -2.21
N PHE A 361 21.67 -10.97 -1.02
CA PHE A 361 22.15 -10.32 0.21
C PHE A 361 23.66 -10.11 0.22
N ASN A 362 24.45 -11.04 -0.35
CA ASN A 362 25.90 -10.86 -0.49
C ASN A 362 26.21 -9.64 -1.37
N ALA A 363 25.53 -9.47 -2.51
CA ALA A 363 25.73 -8.31 -3.40
C ALA A 363 25.36 -6.98 -2.70
N VAL A 364 24.28 -6.97 -1.92
CA VAL A 364 23.88 -5.80 -1.14
C VAL A 364 24.87 -5.49 -0.02
N ASP A 365 25.34 -6.51 0.70
CA ASP A 365 26.31 -6.33 1.78
C ASP A 365 27.66 -5.82 1.26
N GLU A 366 28.10 -6.33 0.09
CA GLU A 366 29.29 -5.85 -0.61
C GLU A 366 29.15 -4.35 -0.97
N PHE A 367 27.95 -3.95 -1.45
CA PHE A 367 27.68 -2.52 -1.71
C PHE A 367 27.83 -1.68 -0.45
N HIS A 368 27.25 -2.10 0.68
CA HIS A 368 27.38 -1.41 1.97
C HIS A 368 28.84 -1.36 2.45
N GLN A 369 29.58 -2.45 2.33
CA GLN A 369 31.00 -2.48 2.70
C GLN A 369 31.84 -1.56 1.80
N SER A 370 31.48 -1.42 0.52
CA SER A 370 32.15 -0.49 -0.40
C SER A 370 32.01 0.96 0.05
N LEU A 371 30.91 1.32 0.73
CA LEU A 371 30.68 2.61 1.38
C LEU A 371 31.42 2.76 2.72
N GLY A 372 32.07 1.70 3.22
CA GLY A 372 32.79 1.69 4.49
C GLY A 372 31.93 1.24 5.68
N PHE A 373 30.74 0.67 5.46
CA PHE A 373 29.90 0.14 6.54
C PHE A 373 30.41 -1.24 7.02
N GLU A 374 30.07 -1.60 8.25
CA GLU A 374 30.31 -2.95 8.75
C GLU A 374 29.45 -3.97 8.00
N SER A 375 30.01 -5.15 7.72
CA SER A 375 29.22 -6.26 7.16
C SER A 375 28.03 -6.59 8.05
N ALA A 376 26.90 -6.87 7.43
CA ALA A 376 25.67 -7.32 8.10
C ALA A 376 25.45 -8.84 7.89
N LYS A 377 26.49 -9.60 7.51
CA LYS A 377 26.39 -11.01 7.15
C LYS A 377 25.73 -11.86 8.23
N ASP A 378 25.97 -11.57 9.50
CA ASP A 378 25.38 -12.29 10.64
C ASP A 378 23.85 -12.20 10.67
N SER A 379 23.24 -11.15 10.05
CA SER A 379 21.79 -11.00 10.02
C SER A 379 21.09 -11.85 8.94
N TYR A 380 21.85 -12.35 7.94
CA TYR A 380 21.27 -13.10 6.82
C TYR A 380 21.96 -14.44 6.50
N GLN A 381 23.11 -14.79 7.11
CA GLN A 381 23.78 -16.06 6.84
C GLN A 381 22.93 -17.29 7.22
N ASP A 382 22.14 -17.18 8.27
CA ASP A 382 21.20 -18.19 8.77
C ASP A 382 19.75 -17.82 8.47
N ILE A 383 19.52 -17.16 7.32
CA ILE A 383 18.14 -16.88 6.87
C ILE A 383 17.36 -18.18 6.88
N LYS A 384 16.42 -18.28 7.82
CA LYS A 384 15.37 -19.28 7.73
C LYS A 384 14.48 -18.88 6.58
N GLU A 385 14.73 -19.56 5.46
CA GLU A 385 13.87 -19.50 4.31
C GLU A 385 12.51 -20.06 4.74
N THR A 386 11.66 -19.18 5.23
CA THR A 386 10.27 -19.53 5.45
C THR A 386 9.68 -19.83 4.08
N MET A 387 9.02 -21.00 3.97
CA MET A 387 8.36 -21.38 2.72
C MET A 387 7.59 -20.18 2.18
N ALA A 388 7.68 -19.94 0.87
CA ALA A 388 6.95 -18.89 0.19
C ALA A 388 5.45 -19.16 0.26
N THR A 389 4.88 -18.97 1.45
CA THR A 389 3.43 -19.01 1.65
C THR A 389 2.85 -17.68 1.24
N ALA A 390 1.60 -17.68 0.78
CA ALA A 390 0.86 -16.49 0.37
C ALA A 390 0.88 -15.35 1.42
N ASN A 391 1.14 -15.67 2.68
CA ASN A 391 1.16 -14.74 3.82
C ASN A 391 2.56 -14.41 4.33
N CYS A 392 3.63 -14.84 3.66
CA CYS A 392 4.98 -14.49 4.06
C CYS A 392 5.30 -13.05 3.66
N LEU A 393 5.64 -12.22 4.64
CA LEU A 393 6.14 -10.86 4.44
C LEU A 393 7.60 -10.78 4.87
N PRO A 394 8.53 -10.34 4.01
CA PRO A 394 9.91 -10.08 4.40
C PRO A 394 10.00 -8.96 5.44
N SER A 395 10.91 -9.06 6.42
CA SER A 395 11.06 -8.05 7.46
C SER A 395 12.44 -8.08 8.10
N SER A 396 12.88 -6.93 8.61
CA SER A 396 14.13 -6.76 9.37
C SER A 396 13.81 -6.43 10.83
N HIS A 397 14.57 -6.99 11.75
CA HIS A 397 14.34 -6.92 13.19
C HIS A 397 15.61 -6.53 13.94
N ASP A 398 15.55 -5.45 14.73
CA ASP A 398 16.54 -5.15 15.77
C ASP A 398 16.14 -5.93 17.03
N MET A 399 17.01 -6.84 17.51
CA MET A 399 16.76 -7.62 18.72
C MET A 399 17.03 -6.82 20.00
N CYS A 400 17.33 -5.53 19.88
CA CYS A 400 17.54 -4.55 20.95
C CYS A 400 18.75 -4.84 21.87
N ASP A 401 19.62 -5.77 21.51
CA ASP A 401 20.82 -6.08 22.28
C ASP A 401 22.10 -5.39 21.75
N GLY A 402 21.96 -4.63 20.65
CA GLY A 402 23.04 -3.90 19.99
C GLY A 402 23.98 -4.78 19.15
N VAL A 403 23.70 -6.07 19.06
CA VAL A 403 24.57 -7.06 18.37
C VAL A 403 23.77 -7.88 17.38
N ASN A 404 22.59 -8.37 17.76
CA ASN A 404 21.80 -9.30 16.95
C ASN A 404 20.73 -8.55 16.15
N TYR A 405 20.80 -8.69 14.84
CA TYR A 405 19.82 -8.22 13.86
C TYR A 405 19.36 -9.40 13.05
N LYS A 406 18.08 -9.50 12.73
CA LYS A 406 17.53 -10.65 12.02
C LYS A 406 16.73 -10.23 10.82
N ILE A 407 16.84 -11.01 9.74
CA ILE A 407 16.07 -10.84 8.52
C ILE A 407 15.20 -12.07 8.31
N LYS A 408 13.91 -11.84 8.08
CA LYS A 408 12.97 -12.82 7.55
C LYS A 408 12.89 -12.65 6.04
N TRP A 409 13.04 -13.72 5.30
CA TRP A 409 12.89 -13.75 3.85
C TRP A 409 11.87 -14.79 3.43
N CYS A 410 11.26 -14.63 2.25
CA CYS A 410 10.23 -15.51 1.72
C CYS A 410 10.72 -16.19 0.44
N GLY A 411 10.93 -17.49 0.49
CA GLY A 411 11.42 -18.30 -0.63
C GLY A 411 12.95 -18.35 -0.77
N GLU A 412 13.45 -19.47 -1.23
CA GLU A 412 14.90 -19.72 -1.42
C GLU A 412 15.42 -19.09 -2.72
N LYS A 413 14.61 -19.14 -3.75
CA LYS A 413 14.95 -18.69 -5.10
C LYS A 413 14.10 -17.52 -5.53
N VAL A 414 14.70 -16.61 -6.26
CA VAL A 414 14.07 -15.41 -6.81
C VAL A 414 14.18 -15.47 -8.33
N THR A 415 13.05 -15.33 -9.01
CA THR A 415 12.96 -15.34 -10.48
C THR A 415 13.19 -13.95 -11.08
N ASP A 416 12.82 -12.89 -10.37
CA ASP A 416 13.08 -11.51 -10.79
C ASP A 416 14.21 -10.92 -9.93
N VAL A 417 15.40 -10.92 -10.50
CA VAL A 417 16.63 -10.48 -9.82
C VAL A 417 16.58 -9.00 -9.45
N VAL A 418 15.99 -8.14 -10.29
CA VAL A 418 15.91 -6.69 -10.03
C VAL A 418 15.00 -6.43 -8.84
N VAL A 419 13.84 -7.06 -8.81
CA VAL A 419 12.90 -7.00 -7.68
C VAL A 419 13.53 -7.62 -6.42
N GLY A 420 14.26 -8.74 -6.58
CA GLY A 420 14.97 -9.40 -5.48
C GLY A 420 16.04 -8.52 -4.85
N LEU A 421 16.89 -7.89 -5.66
CA LEU A 421 17.93 -6.96 -5.21
C LEU A 421 17.32 -5.75 -4.51
N SER A 422 16.28 -5.15 -5.08
CA SER A 422 15.58 -4.01 -4.46
C SER A 422 15.06 -4.37 -3.06
N ARG A 423 14.42 -5.54 -2.90
CA ARG A 423 13.93 -6.01 -1.59
C ARG A 423 15.05 -6.31 -0.60
N ALA A 424 16.10 -7.01 -1.04
CA ALA A 424 17.24 -7.31 -0.18
C ALA A 424 17.93 -6.03 0.28
N ALA A 425 18.07 -5.03 -0.62
CA ALA A 425 18.64 -3.72 -0.30
C ALA A 425 17.83 -2.99 0.78
N ARG A 426 16.50 -2.98 0.66
CA ARG A 426 15.63 -2.37 1.67
C ARG A 426 15.79 -3.05 3.04
N LEU A 427 15.77 -4.37 3.08
CA LEU A 427 15.91 -5.11 4.33
C LEU A 427 17.28 -4.90 4.99
N LEU A 428 18.35 -4.95 4.20
CA LEU A 428 19.69 -4.78 4.73
C LEU A 428 19.99 -3.32 5.07
N GLY A 429 19.37 -2.37 4.35
CA GLY A 429 19.44 -0.94 4.65
C GLY A 429 18.88 -0.63 6.04
N HIS A 430 17.75 -1.25 6.43
CA HIS A 430 17.24 -1.15 7.81
C HIS A 430 18.23 -1.71 8.82
N VAL A 431 18.85 -2.87 8.55
CA VAL A 431 19.85 -3.46 9.44
C VAL A 431 21.05 -2.51 9.59
N GLN A 432 21.51 -1.89 8.51
CA GLN A 432 22.59 -0.91 8.57
C GLN A 432 22.19 0.30 9.43
N TYR A 433 20.97 0.78 9.34
CA TYR A 433 20.49 1.85 10.20
C TYR A 433 20.50 1.43 11.68
N PHE A 434 19.98 0.23 12.01
CA PHE A 434 20.01 -0.34 13.37
C PHE A 434 21.45 -0.39 13.92
N LYS A 435 22.42 -0.82 13.10
CA LYS A 435 23.83 -0.88 13.49
C LYS A 435 24.43 0.50 13.76
N HIS A 436 24.03 1.53 13.03
CA HIS A 436 24.58 2.87 13.19
C HIS A 436 24.10 3.55 14.48
N TYR A 437 22.84 3.39 14.86
CA TYR A 437 22.31 4.01 16.08
C TYR A 437 22.42 3.12 17.34
N ARG A 438 22.97 1.91 17.24
CA ARG A 438 23.00 0.92 18.36
C ARG A 438 23.56 1.43 19.68
N ASN A 439 24.43 2.45 19.63
CA ASN A 439 25.07 3.04 20.82
C ASN A 439 24.22 4.14 21.49
N LEU A 440 23.12 4.54 20.88
CA LEU A 440 22.20 5.51 21.47
C LEU A 440 21.35 4.87 22.59
N PRO A 441 20.86 5.66 23.55
CA PRO A 441 19.78 5.22 24.43
C PRO A 441 18.58 4.66 23.66
N PRO A 442 17.87 3.65 24.17
CA PRO A 442 16.77 2.99 23.45
C PRO A 442 15.70 3.92 22.90
N LEU A 443 15.44 5.02 23.61
CA LEU A 443 14.50 6.05 23.19
C LEU A 443 14.85 6.67 21.83
N TYR A 444 16.12 6.77 21.50
CA TYR A 444 16.66 7.39 20.29
C TYR A 444 17.00 6.39 19.16
N ARG A 445 16.83 5.08 19.42
CA ARG A 445 17.09 4.04 18.40
C ARG A 445 15.94 3.95 17.42
N ASP A 446 15.82 4.98 16.60
CA ASP A 446 14.82 5.09 15.53
C ASP A 446 15.30 6.17 14.53
N GLY A 447 14.61 6.31 13.39
CA GLY A 447 14.80 7.48 12.52
C GLY A 447 14.31 8.78 13.20
N PRO A 448 14.82 9.95 12.79
CA PRO A 448 14.40 11.24 13.37
C PRO A 448 12.93 11.58 13.06
N ASN A 449 12.37 10.99 11.99
CA ASN A 449 10.93 10.91 11.72
C ASN A 449 10.61 9.59 10.99
N PRO A 450 9.34 9.21 10.80
CA PRO A 450 8.97 7.91 10.23
C PRO A 450 9.49 7.60 8.82
N ALA A 451 9.94 8.60 8.05
CA ALA A 451 10.33 8.44 6.65
C ALA A 451 11.81 8.11 6.42
N PHE A 452 12.69 8.36 7.40
CA PHE A 452 14.15 8.25 7.18
C PHE A 452 14.63 6.82 6.97
N HIS A 453 14.04 5.85 7.67
CA HIS A 453 14.43 4.45 7.49
C HIS A 453 14.20 3.96 6.06
N ASP A 454 13.04 4.25 5.51
CA ASP A 454 12.69 3.85 4.14
C ASP A 454 13.52 4.63 3.13
N ALA A 455 13.70 5.94 3.33
CA ALA A 455 14.49 6.78 2.42
C ALA A 455 15.93 6.28 2.24
N ILE A 456 16.61 5.98 3.34
CA ILE A 456 18.00 5.52 3.29
C ILE A 456 18.12 4.12 2.68
N SER A 457 17.19 3.22 3.00
CA SER A 457 17.14 1.88 2.45
C SER A 457 16.88 1.89 0.94
N ASP A 458 16.03 2.80 0.47
CA ASP A 458 15.67 2.94 -0.95
C ASP A 458 16.81 3.55 -1.79
N ILE A 459 17.67 4.39 -1.22
CA ILE A 459 18.88 4.91 -1.92
C ILE A 459 19.72 3.72 -2.43
N VAL A 460 19.99 2.73 -1.58
CA VAL A 460 20.78 1.58 -1.98
C VAL A 460 20.02 0.69 -2.98
N ALA A 461 18.72 0.57 -2.83
CA ALA A 461 17.89 -0.18 -3.78
C ALA A 461 17.93 0.42 -5.19
N VAL A 462 17.78 1.73 -5.32
CA VAL A 462 17.82 2.42 -6.62
C VAL A 462 19.21 2.37 -7.26
N GLN A 463 20.26 2.41 -6.47
CA GLN A 463 21.65 2.30 -6.96
C GLN A 463 21.98 0.88 -7.46
N LEU A 464 21.59 -0.16 -6.71
CA LEU A 464 21.84 -1.57 -7.05
C LEU A 464 21.07 -2.01 -8.30
N THR A 465 19.88 -1.47 -8.53
CA THR A 465 19.05 -1.85 -9.68
C THR A 465 19.37 -1.05 -10.95
N SER A 466 20.29 -0.09 -10.89
CA SER A 466 20.71 0.65 -12.08
C SER A 466 21.36 -0.28 -13.12
N PRO A 467 21.15 -0.08 -14.44
CA PRO A 467 21.71 -0.92 -15.48
C PRO A 467 23.26 -1.02 -15.41
N ALA A 468 23.92 0.09 -15.05
CA ALA A 468 25.37 0.13 -14.89
C ALA A 468 25.86 -0.77 -13.75
N HIS A 469 25.18 -0.76 -12.61
CA HIS A 469 25.53 -1.60 -11.47
C HIS A 469 25.19 -3.06 -11.73
N LEU A 470 23.99 -3.36 -12.26
CA LEU A 470 23.60 -4.74 -12.63
C LEU A 470 24.60 -5.39 -13.58
N LYS A 471 25.16 -4.62 -14.52
CA LYS A 471 26.22 -5.10 -15.41
C LYS A 471 27.50 -5.50 -14.64
N SER A 472 27.84 -4.80 -13.56
CA SER A 472 29.03 -5.08 -12.75
C SER A 472 28.90 -6.34 -11.91
N LEU A 473 27.67 -6.81 -11.62
CA LEU A 473 27.43 -8.00 -10.80
C LEU A 473 27.64 -9.33 -11.52
N ASP A 474 28.03 -9.33 -12.82
CA ASP A 474 28.25 -10.54 -13.66
C ASP A 474 27.06 -11.55 -13.65
N LEU A 475 25.84 -11.07 -13.45
CA LEU A 475 24.63 -11.89 -13.40
C LEU A 475 24.16 -12.38 -14.78
N GLY A 476 24.81 -11.92 -15.87
CA GLY A 476 24.44 -12.24 -17.24
C GLY A 476 24.66 -11.07 -18.21
N ARG A 477 24.01 -11.13 -19.37
CA ARG A 477 24.07 -10.01 -20.33
C ARG A 477 23.08 -8.93 -19.88
N VAL A 478 23.60 -7.86 -19.32
CA VAL A 478 22.85 -6.65 -19.05
C VAL A 478 23.22 -5.62 -20.12
N ASP A 479 22.26 -5.26 -20.94
CA ASP A 479 22.44 -4.20 -21.93
C ASP A 479 22.51 -2.84 -21.21
N THR A 480 23.25 -1.92 -21.80
CA THR A 480 23.41 -0.55 -21.31
C THR A 480 23.30 0.39 -22.50
N GLY A 481 22.81 1.59 -22.28
CA GLY A 481 22.59 2.59 -23.31
C GLY A 481 21.42 3.49 -22.98
N PRO A 482 21.18 4.54 -23.77
CA PRO A 482 20.10 5.49 -23.52
C PRO A 482 18.70 4.83 -23.45
N GLU A 483 18.44 3.84 -24.30
CA GLU A 483 17.18 3.11 -24.40
C GLU A 483 16.92 2.30 -23.11
N VAL A 484 17.95 1.57 -22.66
CA VAL A 484 17.88 0.79 -21.42
C VAL A 484 17.74 1.71 -20.20
N THR A 485 18.44 2.84 -20.22
CA THR A 485 18.35 3.86 -19.16
C THR A 485 16.95 4.45 -19.07
N LEU A 486 16.33 4.83 -20.20
CA LEU A 486 14.95 5.34 -20.22
C LEU A 486 13.94 4.29 -19.74
N ASN A 487 14.10 3.04 -20.17
CA ASN A 487 13.28 1.93 -19.68
C ASN A 487 13.44 1.71 -18.17
N HIS A 488 14.65 1.79 -17.65
CA HIS A 488 14.90 1.70 -16.20
C HIS A 488 14.26 2.86 -15.44
N LEU A 489 14.43 4.09 -15.91
CA LEU A 489 13.79 5.26 -15.31
C LEU A 489 12.26 5.13 -15.33
N LEU A 490 11.66 4.63 -16.41
CA LEU A 490 10.23 4.35 -16.48
C LEU A 490 9.85 3.28 -15.44
N TRP A 491 10.61 2.18 -15.32
CA TRP A 491 10.33 1.12 -14.36
C TRP A 491 10.34 1.62 -12.91
N VAL A 492 11.35 2.44 -12.54
CA VAL A 492 11.41 3.09 -11.22
C VAL A 492 10.26 4.10 -11.05
N ALA A 493 9.94 4.88 -12.08
CA ALA A 493 8.87 5.86 -12.05
C ALA A 493 7.49 5.21 -11.82
N LEU A 494 7.23 4.03 -12.43
CA LEU A 494 5.99 3.26 -12.24
C LEU A 494 5.83 2.72 -10.81
N GLU A 495 6.89 2.62 -10.02
CA GLU A 495 6.82 2.35 -8.58
C GLU A 495 6.58 3.65 -7.80
N LYS A 496 7.49 4.61 -7.93
CA LYS A 496 7.62 5.76 -7.02
C LYS A 496 6.47 6.77 -7.15
N PHE A 497 6.15 7.20 -8.36
CA PHE A 497 5.17 8.28 -8.55
C PHE A 497 3.73 7.86 -8.20
N PRO A 498 3.22 6.68 -8.61
CA PRO A 498 1.90 6.25 -8.18
C PRO A 498 1.80 6.03 -6.68
N LEU A 499 2.88 5.56 -6.02
CA LEU A 499 2.91 5.35 -4.58
C LEU A 499 2.86 6.68 -3.82
N MET A 500 3.64 7.69 -4.25
CA MET A 500 3.58 9.04 -3.68
C MET A 500 2.20 9.68 -3.86
N ALA A 501 1.61 9.56 -5.06
CA ALA A 501 0.27 10.07 -5.35
C ALA A 501 -0.79 9.42 -4.48
N TYR A 502 -0.71 8.09 -4.32
CA TYR A 502 -1.62 7.34 -3.47
C TYR A 502 -1.44 7.71 -1.99
N ALA A 503 -0.20 7.86 -1.52
CA ALA A 503 0.12 8.24 -0.15
C ALA A 503 -0.43 9.62 0.19
N TYR A 504 -0.22 10.59 -0.69
CA TYR A 504 -0.77 11.94 -0.54
C TYR A 504 -2.30 11.93 -0.42
N VAL A 505 -2.99 11.27 -1.34
CA VAL A 505 -4.46 11.24 -1.35
C VAL A 505 -5.02 10.47 -0.15
N LEU A 506 -4.40 9.34 0.24
CA LEU A 506 -4.92 8.50 1.31
C LEU A 506 -4.89 9.22 2.65
N ASP A 507 -3.78 9.88 2.99
CA ASP A 507 -3.68 10.54 4.28
C ASP A 507 -4.37 11.90 4.28
N LYS A 508 -4.40 12.62 3.17
CA LYS A 508 -5.23 13.81 3.04
C LYS A 508 -6.71 13.48 3.27
N TRP A 509 -7.22 12.40 2.66
CA TRP A 509 -8.56 11.89 2.91
C TRP A 509 -8.77 11.53 4.40
N ARG A 510 -7.82 10.84 5.06
CA ARG A 510 -7.95 10.51 6.48
C ARG A 510 -7.94 11.75 7.38
N TRP A 511 -7.07 12.72 7.11
CA TRP A 511 -7.05 13.99 7.86
C TRP A 511 -8.36 14.76 7.72
N ASP A 512 -8.93 14.82 6.51
CA ASP A 512 -10.25 15.44 6.29
C ASP A 512 -11.36 14.69 7.04
N VAL A 513 -11.33 13.36 7.08
CA VAL A 513 -12.29 12.54 7.84
C VAL A 513 -12.13 12.74 9.35
N PHE A 514 -10.93 12.86 9.87
CA PHE A 514 -10.69 13.16 11.28
C PHE A 514 -11.07 14.60 11.63
N GLY A 515 -10.67 15.56 10.82
CA GLY A 515 -10.92 16.99 11.07
C GLY A 515 -12.41 17.40 10.90
N ASN A 516 -13.20 16.61 10.17
CA ASN A 516 -14.61 16.86 9.97
C ASN A 516 -15.46 15.62 10.28
N SER A 517 -15.75 15.40 11.55
CA SER A 517 -16.55 14.26 12.02
C SER A 517 -18.00 14.24 11.49
N SER A 518 -18.50 15.36 10.94
CA SER A 518 -19.81 15.47 10.29
C SER A 518 -19.80 15.13 8.81
N LEU A 519 -18.63 14.84 8.22
CA LEU A 519 -18.52 14.43 6.83
C LEU A 519 -19.19 13.06 6.63
N GLU A 520 -20.30 13.00 5.88
CA GLU A 520 -21.02 11.74 5.63
C GLU A 520 -20.65 11.08 4.29
N ASN A 521 -20.12 11.86 3.35
CA ASN A 521 -19.78 11.44 2.00
C ASN A 521 -18.33 10.94 1.85
N TRP A 522 -17.87 10.08 2.74
CA TRP A 522 -16.48 9.62 2.82
C TRP A 522 -15.98 8.90 1.56
N ASN A 523 -16.82 8.04 0.97
CA ASN A 523 -16.43 7.29 -0.22
C ASN A 523 -16.41 8.18 -1.47
N ARG A 524 -17.35 9.11 -1.60
CA ARG A 524 -17.35 10.10 -2.67
C ARG A 524 -16.16 11.03 -2.56
N HIS A 525 -15.88 11.56 -1.35
CA HIS A 525 -14.72 12.42 -1.11
C HIS A 525 -13.40 11.72 -1.46
N TRP A 526 -13.27 10.42 -1.15
CA TRP A 526 -12.13 9.61 -1.58
C TRP A 526 -11.97 9.62 -3.09
N TRP A 527 -13.03 9.36 -3.85
CA TRP A 527 -12.97 9.30 -5.30
C TRP A 527 -12.79 10.67 -5.95
N ASP A 528 -13.37 11.73 -5.38
CA ASP A 528 -13.14 13.10 -5.82
C ASP A 528 -11.65 13.47 -5.70
N LEU A 529 -11.01 13.13 -4.59
CA LEU A 529 -9.56 13.31 -4.40
C LEU A 529 -8.75 12.43 -5.36
N ARG A 530 -9.10 11.16 -5.50
CA ARG A 530 -8.39 10.24 -6.42
C ARG A 530 -8.45 10.73 -7.87
N ILE A 531 -9.62 11.12 -8.34
CA ILE A 531 -9.81 11.63 -9.70
C ILE A 531 -9.03 12.93 -9.90
N LYS A 532 -9.18 13.88 -8.99
CA LYS A 532 -8.54 15.19 -9.07
C LYS A 532 -7.01 15.12 -9.04
N GLU A 533 -6.47 14.38 -8.09
CA GLU A 533 -5.02 14.40 -7.82
C GLU A 533 -4.26 13.34 -8.62
N THR A 534 -4.91 12.22 -8.96
CA THR A 534 -4.20 11.09 -9.57
C THR A 534 -4.74 10.64 -10.93
N GLY A 535 -5.84 11.22 -11.43
CA GLY A 535 -6.44 10.81 -12.69
C GLY A 535 -6.94 9.35 -12.73
N VAL A 536 -7.13 8.73 -11.55
CA VAL A 536 -7.56 7.33 -11.44
C VAL A 536 -9.01 7.25 -11.00
N SER A 537 -9.85 6.54 -11.76
CA SER A 537 -11.28 6.38 -11.53
C SER A 537 -11.64 4.97 -11.06
N PRO A 538 -12.79 4.78 -10.38
CA PRO A 538 -13.30 3.45 -10.10
C PRO A 538 -13.77 2.79 -11.40
N PRO A 539 -13.57 1.46 -11.58
CA PRO A 539 -14.00 0.75 -12.80
C PRO A 539 -15.51 0.54 -12.87
N VAL A 540 -16.21 0.69 -11.76
CA VAL A 540 -17.66 0.49 -11.62
C VAL A 540 -18.25 1.58 -10.71
N PRO A 541 -19.54 1.92 -10.86
CA PRO A 541 -20.19 2.90 -9.98
C PRO A 541 -20.05 2.53 -8.49
N ARG A 542 -19.73 3.52 -7.66
CA ARG A 542 -19.63 3.39 -6.20
C ARG A 542 -20.56 4.39 -5.53
N ASN A 543 -20.93 4.11 -4.28
CA ASN A 543 -21.85 4.95 -3.51
C ASN A 543 -21.41 5.06 -2.03
N GLU A 544 -22.20 5.76 -1.20
CA GLU A 544 -21.85 6.00 0.20
C GLU A 544 -22.06 4.82 1.14
N SER A 545 -22.65 3.70 0.69
CA SER A 545 -22.63 2.46 1.48
C SER A 545 -21.26 1.77 1.41
N ASP A 546 -20.41 2.17 0.47
CA ASP A 546 -19.04 1.67 0.28
C ASP A 546 -18.06 2.46 1.15
N LEU A 547 -16.87 1.89 1.38
CA LEU A 547 -15.71 2.57 1.98
C LEU A 547 -14.43 2.01 1.34
N ASP A 548 -14.19 2.40 0.09
CA ASP A 548 -13.13 1.84 -0.73
C ASP A 548 -11.71 2.05 -0.16
N PRO A 549 -11.36 3.16 0.52
CA PRO A 549 -10.06 3.30 1.16
C PRO A 549 -9.82 2.28 2.28
N ALA A 550 -10.87 1.78 2.97
CA ALA A 550 -10.71 0.75 3.99
C ALA A 550 -10.39 -0.67 3.43
N ALA A 551 -10.38 -0.83 2.11
CA ALA A 551 -9.81 -2.02 1.47
C ALA A 551 -8.27 -2.08 1.58
N LYS A 552 -7.62 -1.05 2.15
CA LYS A 552 -6.17 -0.96 2.35
C LYS A 552 -5.79 -1.27 3.80
N TYR A 553 -4.77 -2.14 3.98
CA TYR A 553 -4.23 -2.53 5.29
C TYR A 553 -3.96 -1.34 6.22
N HIS A 554 -3.30 -0.30 5.74
CA HIS A 554 -2.90 0.86 6.54
C HIS A 554 -4.09 1.63 7.12
N VAL A 555 -5.24 1.61 6.45
CA VAL A 555 -6.47 2.25 6.96
C VAL A 555 -7.03 1.46 8.13
N VAL A 556 -7.11 0.13 7.98
CA VAL A 556 -7.67 -0.77 9.02
C VAL A 556 -6.73 -1.03 10.18
N SER A 557 -5.44 -0.75 10.00
CA SER A 557 -4.38 -1.03 10.98
C SER A 557 -3.83 0.24 11.67
N HIS A 558 -4.49 1.37 11.50
CA HIS A 558 -4.07 2.63 12.12
C HIS A 558 -2.63 3.05 11.77
N VAL A 559 -2.20 2.85 10.52
CA VAL A 559 -0.84 3.16 10.06
C VAL A 559 -0.87 4.32 9.07
N GLN A 560 -0.03 5.33 9.29
CA GLN A 560 0.13 6.46 8.37
C GLN A 560 0.68 5.99 7.02
N TYR A 561 0.30 6.68 5.95
CA TYR A 561 0.74 6.36 4.59
C TYR A 561 1.54 7.49 3.94
N ILE A 562 1.38 8.72 4.42
CA ILE A 562 2.11 9.91 3.93
C ILE A 562 3.63 9.74 4.03
N THR A 563 4.08 8.86 4.93
CA THR A 563 5.48 8.49 5.10
C THR A 563 6.14 8.10 3.78
N TYR A 564 5.44 7.41 2.87
CA TYR A 564 5.99 7.02 1.57
C TYR A 564 6.22 8.20 0.61
N LEU A 565 5.40 9.25 0.69
CA LEU A 565 5.70 10.47 -0.07
C LEU A 565 6.96 11.14 0.47
N VAL A 566 7.04 11.29 1.79
CA VAL A 566 8.18 11.95 2.45
C VAL A 566 9.46 11.15 2.24
N SER A 567 9.42 9.81 2.36
CA SER A 567 10.59 8.95 2.19
C SER A 567 11.17 9.02 0.79
N HIS A 568 10.34 9.01 -0.25
CA HIS A 568 10.83 9.11 -1.62
C HIS A 568 11.39 10.50 -1.96
N VAL A 569 10.87 11.56 -1.36
CA VAL A 569 11.47 12.89 -1.49
C VAL A 569 12.84 12.94 -0.81
N LEU A 570 12.94 12.44 0.42
CA LEU A 570 14.21 12.35 1.17
C LEU A 570 15.24 11.46 0.46
N GLU A 571 14.82 10.31 -0.08
CA GLU A 571 15.65 9.38 -0.85
C GLU A 571 16.46 10.11 -1.93
N PHE A 572 15.78 10.84 -2.80
CA PHE A 572 16.44 11.52 -3.92
C PHE A 572 17.15 12.82 -3.49
N GLN A 573 16.67 13.51 -2.47
CA GLN A 573 17.34 14.67 -1.91
C GLN A 573 18.69 14.27 -1.27
N ILE A 574 18.72 13.19 -0.50
CA ILE A 574 19.94 12.66 0.10
C ILE A 574 20.86 12.10 -1.01
N LEU A 575 20.33 11.29 -1.95
CA LEU A 575 21.10 10.76 -3.07
C LEU A 575 21.82 11.88 -3.85
N MET A 576 21.14 12.97 -4.14
CA MET A 576 21.75 14.12 -4.82
C MET A 576 22.95 14.67 -4.03
N SER A 577 22.87 14.72 -2.71
CA SER A 577 23.99 15.14 -1.86
C SER A 577 25.15 14.13 -1.88
N LEU A 578 24.83 12.83 -1.83
CA LEU A 578 25.84 11.77 -1.91
C LEU A 578 26.59 11.81 -3.25
N CYS A 579 25.87 12.07 -4.34
CA CYS A 579 26.45 12.20 -5.68
C CYS A 579 27.38 13.41 -5.81
N ARG A 580 27.05 14.52 -5.14
CA ARG A 580 27.99 15.66 -5.03
C ARG A 580 29.27 15.28 -4.29
N ARG A 581 29.16 14.46 -3.24
CA ARG A 581 30.35 13.93 -2.51
C ARG A 581 31.17 12.95 -3.35
N ALA A 582 30.52 12.23 -4.26
CA ALA A 582 31.18 11.37 -5.25
C ALA A 582 31.83 12.17 -6.40
N ASN A 583 31.79 13.51 -6.37
CA ASN A 583 32.24 14.39 -7.45
C ASN A 583 31.56 14.09 -8.80
N HIS A 584 30.35 13.58 -8.77
CA HIS A 584 29.58 13.32 -9.99
C HIS A 584 29.14 14.63 -10.65
N THR A 585 29.34 14.76 -11.96
CA THR A 585 29.02 15.95 -12.75
C THR A 585 28.02 15.71 -13.87
N GLY A 586 27.61 14.44 -14.07
CA GLY A 586 26.61 14.03 -15.06
C GLY A 586 25.16 14.11 -14.51
N PRO A 587 24.18 13.61 -15.28
CA PRO A 587 22.81 13.47 -14.83
C PRO A 587 22.71 12.62 -13.55
N LEU A 588 21.83 13.00 -12.62
CA LEU A 588 21.75 12.35 -11.31
C LEU A 588 21.47 10.85 -11.38
N HIS A 589 20.69 10.39 -12.35
CA HIS A 589 20.37 8.97 -12.56
C HIS A 589 21.56 8.11 -13.05
N GLU A 590 22.64 8.73 -13.52
CA GLU A 590 23.88 8.05 -13.91
C GLU A 590 24.90 8.01 -12.77
N CYS A 591 24.63 8.67 -11.66
CA CYS A 591 25.50 8.67 -10.50
C CYS A 591 25.58 7.31 -9.85
N SER A 592 26.81 6.86 -9.53
CA SER A 592 27.07 5.71 -8.66
C SER A 592 27.82 6.14 -7.43
N ILE A 593 27.34 5.73 -6.27
CA ILE A 593 28.03 5.91 -4.98
C ILE A 593 28.80 4.67 -4.56
N TYR A 594 28.81 3.61 -5.36
CA TYR A 594 29.56 2.39 -5.07
C TYR A 594 31.06 2.70 -4.90
N GLY A 595 31.65 2.25 -3.80
CA GLY A 595 33.05 2.49 -3.49
C GLY A 595 33.37 3.88 -2.95
N VAL A 596 32.41 4.79 -2.83
CA VAL A 596 32.61 6.18 -2.38
C VAL A 596 32.45 6.27 -0.86
N LYS A 597 33.56 6.12 -0.14
CA LYS A 597 33.56 6.14 1.35
C LYS A 597 33.11 7.47 1.95
N GLU A 598 33.34 8.57 1.27
CA GLU A 598 32.89 9.91 1.68
C GLU A 598 31.34 10.01 1.67
N ALA A 599 30.69 9.37 0.70
CA ALA A 599 29.23 9.25 0.67
C ALA A 599 28.74 8.33 1.80
N GLY A 600 29.41 7.21 2.02
CA GLY A 600 29.11 6.31 3.13
C GLY A 600 29.29 6.98 4.50
N LYS A 601 30.35 7.79 4.67
CA LYS A 601 30.54 8.57 5.90
C LYS A 601 29.39 9.54 6.15
N LEU A 602 28.92 10.22 5.13
CA LEU A 602 27.82 11.17 5.25
C LEU A 602 26.51 10.50 5.71
N LEU A 603 26.22 9.31 5.14
CA LEU A 603 25.10 8.49 5.60
C LEU A 603 25.29 8.01 7.04
N SER A 604 26.49 7.51 7.37
CA SER A 604 26.83 7.05 8.73
C SER A 604 26.68 8.15 9.77
N ASP A 605 27.18 9.36 9.47
CA ASP A 605 27.07 10.52 10.36
C ASP A 605 25.60 10.85 10.67
N GLY A 606 24.72 10.84 9.65
CA GLY A 606 23.28 11.08 9.85
C GLY A 606 22.56 9.94 10.56
N MET A 607 22.77 8.68 10.13
CA MET A 607 22.14 7.52 10.76
C MET A 607 22.52 7.35 12.24
N SER A 608 23.76 7.70 12.61
CA SER A 608 24.25 7.59 13.99
C SER A 608 23.57 8.55 14.96
N LEU A 609 22.92 9.61 14.46
CA LEU A 609 22.14 10.52 15.28
C LEU A 609 20.78 9.91 15.68
N GLY A 610 20.26 8.95 14.92
CA GLY A 610 18.96 8.34 15.18
C GLY A 610 17.89 9.43 15.40
N ALA A 611 17.04 9.24 16.41
CA ALA A 611 16.04 10.20 16.84
C ALA A 611 16.56 11.20 17.93
N SER A 612 17.88 11.21 18.23
CA SER A 612 18.44 12.10 19.27
C SER A 612 18.42 13.59 18.86
N GLU A 613 18.36 13.87 17.57
CA GLU A 613 18.20 15.20 17.00
C GLU A 613 16.89 15.27 16.18
N ASP A 614 16.38 16.46 15.94
CA ASP A 614 15.25 16.66 15.04
C ASP A 614 15.61 16.34 13.60
N TRP A 615 14.62 16.01 12.77
CA TRP A 615 14.86 15.57 11.41
C TRP A 615 15.52 16.63 10.51
N ARG A 616 15.30 17.92 10.77
CA ARG A 616 15.94 19.01 10.02
C ARG A 616 17.43 19.06 10.31
N THR A 617 17.83 18.84 11.56
CA THR A 617 19.24 18.73 11.95
C THR A 617 19.91 17.53 11.28
N VAL A 618 19.25 16.35 11.29
CA VAL A 618 19.77 15.15 10.62
C VAL A 618 19.85 15.35 9.11
N LEU A 619 18.82 15.91 8.49
CA LEU A 619 18.82 16.25 7.07
C LEU A 619 19.96 17.21 6.71
N LYS A 620 20.20 18.23 7.55
CA LYS A 620 21.30 19.17 7.36
C LYS A 620 22.67 18.49 7.39
N VAL A 621 22.86 17.50 8.25
CA VAL A 621 24.10 16.70 8.28
C VAL A 621 24.27 15.95 6.97
N MET A 622 23.20 15.36 6.42
CA MET A 622 23.26 14.54 5.21
C MET A 622 23.28 15.37 3.91
N THR A 623 22.66 16.55 3.89
CA THR A 623 22.43 17.30 2.64
C THR A 623 22.95 18.72 2.65
N GLY A 624 23.08 19.32 3.82
CA GLY A 624 23.30 20.76 4.00
C GLY A 624 21.99 21.57 4.07
N ASP A 625 20.85 20.99 3.74
CA ASP A 625 19.52 21.62 3.74
C ASP A 625 18.74 21.26 5.00
N THR A 626 17.82 22.11 5.42
CA THR A 626 16.93 21.89 6.59
C THR A 626 15.49 21.67 6.19
N GLU A 627 15.14 21.75 4.92
CA GLU A 627 13.78 21.63 4.41
C GLU A 627 13.66 20.52 3.37
N LEU A 628 12.48 19.89 3.29
CA LEU A 628 12.17 18.93 2.25
C LEU A 628 12.17 19.61 0.87
N SER A 629 12.84 19.00 -0.09
CA SER A 629 13.01 19.50 -1.46
C SER A 629 12.73 18.42 -2.49
N SER A 630 11.87 18.72 -3.45
CA SER A 630 11.61 17.90 -4.63
C SER A 630 12.72 17.93 -5.68
N ALA A 631 13.74 18.79 -5.52
CA ALA A 631 14.78 19.00 -6.52
C ALA A 631 15.50 17.71 -6.91
N GLY A 632 15.83 16.85 -5.93
CA GLY A 632 16.54 15.59 -6.19
C GLY A 632 15.74 14.62 -7.07
N ILE A 633 14.45 14.42 -6.76
CA ILE A 633 13.61 13.51 -7.56
C ILE A 633 13.33 14.08 -8.95
N LEU A 634 13.10 15.38 -9.09
CA LEU A 634 12.89 16.03 -10.39
C LEU A 634 14.14 16.00 -11.27
N GLU A 635 15.34 16.09 -10.67
CA GLU A 635 16.61 15.95 -11.37
C GLU A 635 16.87 14.49 -11.79
N TYR A 636 16.65 13.53 -10.90
CA TYR A 636 16.85 12.10 -11.19
C TYR A 636 16.03 11.65 -12.40
N PHE A 637 14.79 12.10 -12.50
CA PHE A 637 13.88 11.75 -13.60
C PHE A 637 13.86 12.76 -14.75
N SER A 638 14.83 13.68 -14.83
CA SER A 638 14.85 14.75 -15.85
C SER A 638 14.84 14.18 -17.27
N ALA A 639 15.65 13.17 -17.56
CA ALA A 639 15.69 12.52 -18.87
C ALA A 639 14.34 11.86 -19.25
N LEU A 640 13.72 11.17 -18.30
CA LEU A 640 12.38 10.59 -18.52
C LEU A 640 11.32 11.68 -18.73
N ARG A 641 11.35 12.74 -17.92
CA ARG A 641 10.44 13.87 -18.04
C ARG A 641 10.50 14.48 -19.45
N ASP A 642 11.71 14.71 -19.96
CA ASP A 642 11.91 15.36 -21.26
C ASP A 642 11.47 14.42 -22.41
N PHE A 643 11.73 13.12 -22.27
CA PHE A 643 11.19 12.11 -23.18
C PHE A 643 9.65 12.09 -23.17
N LEU A 644 9.03 12.02 -21.97
CA LEU A 644 7.58 11.95 -21.84
C LEU A 644 6.88 13.20 -22.39
N LYS A 645 7.46 14.38 -22.27
CA LYS A 645 6.92 15.61 -22.87
C LYS A 645 6.82 15.53 -24.39
N GLU A 646 7.84 15.01 -25.03
CA GLU A 646 7.84 14.92 -26.50
C GLU A 646 6.99 13.74 -26.96
N GLU A 647 7.07 12.59 -26.29
CA GLU A 647 6.30 11.40 -26.66
C GLU A 647 4.78 11.64 -26.46
N ASN A 648 4.34 12.27 -25.38
CA ASN A 648 2.93 12.58 -25.16
C ASN A 648 2.38 13.53 -26.25
N LYS A 649 3.18 14.49 -26.70
CA LYS A 649 2.79 15.36 -27.81
C LYS A 649 2.61 14.56 -29.10
N ASN A 650 3.52 13.63 -29.41
CA ASN A 650 3.43 12.76 -30.58
C ASN A 650 2.23 11.80 -30.49
N LEU A 651 1.98 11.24 -29.29
CA LEU A 651 0.85 10.35 -29.03
C LEU A 651 -0.49 11.08 -29.20
N LEU A 652 -0.61 12.31 -28.71
CA LEU A 652 -1.81 13.13 -28.87
C LEU A 652 -2.05 13.50 -30.33
N LEU A 653 -1.01 13.84 -31.10
CA LEU A 653 -1.13 14.10 -32.55
C LEU A 653 -1.63 12.86 -33.31
N ALA A 654 -1.10 11.68 -32.96
CA ALA A 654 -1.55 10.42 -33.56
C ALA A 654 -3.02 10.08 -33.20
N GLU A 655 -3.48 10.37 -31.96
CA GLU A 655 -4.90 10.21 -31.60
C GLU A 655 -5.82 11.13 -32.41
N VAL A 656 -5.40 12.37 -32.65
CA VAL A 656 -6.15 13.33 -33.44
C VAL A 656 -6.22 12.90 -34.93
N GLU A 657 -5.12 12.41 -35.51
CA GLU A 657 -5.07 11.89 -36.86
C GLU A 657 -5.95 10.65 -37.06
N ASP A 658 -5.95 9.71 -36.09
CA ASP A 658 -6.83 8.53 -36.11
C ASP A 658 -8.32 8.92 -36.00
N MET A 659 -8.65 9.95 -35.24
CA MET A 659 -10.00 10.49 -35.17
C MET A 659 -10.42 11.17 -36.46
N ASP A 660 -9.55 11.93 -37.10
CA ASP A 660 -9.83 12.62 -38.36
C ASP A 660 -10.01 11.61 -39.52
N GLN A 661 -9.24 10.53 -39.57
CA GLN A 661 -9.40 9.44 -40.51
C GLN A 661 -10.67 8.59 -40.26
N SER A 662 -11.15 8.47 -39.05
CA SER A 662 -12.37 7.73 -38.74
C SER A 662 -13.65 8.55 -38.97
N ALA A 663 -13.58 9.87 -38.86
CA ALA A 663 -14.73 10.77 -39.04
C ALA A 663 -15.44 10.60 -40.40
N PRO A 664 -14.76 10.56 -41.58
CA PRO A 664 -15.43 10.36 -42.85
C PRO A 664 -16.06 8.96 -42.98
N ILE A 665 -15.51 7.92 -42.35
CA ILE A 665 -16.08 6.57 -42.35
C ILE A 665 -17.38 6.55 -41.55
N ILE A 666 -17.40 7.19 -40.36
CA ILE A 666 -18.59 7.31 -39.50
C ILE A 666 -19.67 8.13 -40.23
N VAL A 667 -19.30 9.27 -40.80
CA VAL A 667 -20.22 10.12 -41.60
C VAL A 667 -20.76 9.32 -42.77
N GLY A 668 -19.91 8.58 -43.48
CA GLY A 668 -20.34 7.71 -44.59
C GLY A 668 -21.35 6.64 -44.16
N ALA A 669 -21.09 5.98 -43.05
CA ALA A 669 -22.00 4.98 -42.45
C ALA A 669 -23.36 5.59 -42.07
N VAL A 670 -23.34 6.76 -41.41
CA VAL A 670 -24.57 7.48 -41.02
C VAL A 670 -25.37 7.90 -42.25
N VAL A 671 -24.71 8.41 -43.30
CA VAL A 671 -25.37 8.77 -44.60
C VAL A 671 -25.99 7.52 -45.24
N VAL A 672 -25.29 6.39 -45.23
CA VAL A 672 -25.84 5.13 -45.76
C VAL A 672 -27.06 4.67 -44.94
N ILE A 673 -27.01 4.70 -43.65
CA ILE A 673 -28.14 4.35 -42.78
C ILE A 673 -29.33 5.29 -43.01
N LEU A 674 -29.10 6.60 -43.08
CA LEU A 674 -30.15 7.58 -43.33
C LEU A 674 -30.77 7.39 -44.73
N THR A 675 -29.96 7.09 -45.76
CA THR A 675 -30.47 6.76 -47.11
C THR A 675 -31.31 5.50 -47.09
N ILE A 676 -30.89 4.44 -46.38
CA ILE A 676 -31.72 3.22 -46.23
C ILE A 676 -33.05 3.54 -45.54
N ILE A 677 -33.04 4.32 -44.45
CA ILE A 677 -34.24 4.76 -43.73
C ILE A 677 -35.16 5.57 -44.68
N ILE A 678 -34.61 6.50 -45.46
CA ILE A 678 -35.38 7.30 -46.45
C ILE A 678 -35.99 6.40 -47.50
N ILE A 679 -35.24 5.43 -48.03
CA ILE A 679 -35.74 4.47 -49.01
C ILE A 679 -36.88 3.63 -48.42
N VAL A 680 -36.73 3.14 -47.16
CA VAL A 680 -37.77 2.38 -46.49
C VAL A 680 -39.03 3.24 -46.29
N ILE A 681 -38.87 4.48 -45.82
CA ILE A 681 -39.99 5.42 -45.65
C ILE A 681 -40.67 5.74 -46.98
N TYR A 682 -39.88 5.94 -48.05
CA TYR A 682 -40.40 6.16 -49.40
C TYR A 682 -41.16 4.96 -49.92
N CYS A 683 -40.65 3.74 -49.78
CA CYS A 683 -41.33 2.49 -50.14
C CYS A 683 -42.63 2.30 -49.34
N VAL A 684 -42.65 2.58 -48.04
CA VAL A 684 -43.84 2.51 -47.19
C VAL A 684 -44.88 3.56 -47.63
N ARG A 685 -44.49 4.80 -47.95
CA ARG A 685 -45.43 5.86 -48.38
C ARG A 685 -45.96 5.66 -49.79
N LYS A 686 -45.18 5.14 -50.73
CA LYS A 686 -45.57 4.95 -52.12
C LYS A 686 -46.45 3.71 -52.29
N HIS A 687 -46.41 2.74 -51.40
CA HIS A 687 -47.16 1.48 -51.50
C HIS A 687 -48.22 1.31 -50.40
N ASN A 688 -48.99 2.37 -50.16
CA ASN A 688 -50.13 2.31 -49.18
C ASN A 688 -51.32 1.48 -49.74
N VAL A 689 -51.03 0.30 -50.35
CA VAL A 689 -52.04 -0.69 -50.77
C VAL A 689 -51.56 -2.07 -50.30
N GLY A 690 -52.39 -2.67 -49.49
CA GLY A 690 -52.09 -3.92 -48.78
C GLY A 690 -51.54 -5.07 -49.62
N GLY A 691 -50.59 -5.74 -49.11
CA GLY A 691 -50.21 -7.12 -49.47
C GLY A 691 -49.08 -7.32 -50.50
N LYS A 692 -48.53 -6.30 -51.16
CA LYS A 692 -47.44 -6.46 -52.14
C LYS A 692 -46.13 -5.75 -51.85
N VAL A 693 -45.96 -5.24 -50.65
CA VAL A 693 -44.78 -4.42 -50.28
C VAL A 693 -43.49 -5.26 -50.06
N LEU A 694 -43.62 -6.51 -49.71
CA LEU A 694 -42.49 -7.39 -49.38
C LEU A 694 -41.71 -7.93 -50.62
N SER A 695 -42.31 -7.89 -51.81
CA SER A 695 -41.69 -8.44 -53.03
C SER A 695 -40.77 -7.44 -53.74
N VAL A 696 -40.94 -6.13 -53.50
CA VAL A 696 -40.15 -5.07 -54.20
C VAL A 696 -38.88 -4.68 -53.43
N CYS A 697 -38.83 -4.93 -52.11
CA CYS A 697 -37.66 -4.65 -51.29
C CYS A 697 -36.81 -5.89 -51.00
N GLY A 698 -37.00 -7.02 -51.66
CA GLY A 698 -36.16 -8.22 -51.54
C GLY A 698 -36.31 -8.99 -50.23
N LEU A 699 -37.37 -8.74 -49.44
CA LEU A 699 -37.66 -9.48 -48.21
C LEU A 699 -38.67 -10.61 -48.46
N SER A 700 -38.22 -11.85 -48.28
CA SER A 700 -39.00 -13.08 -48.46
C SER A 700 -40.10 -13.20 -47.42
N LYS A 701 -41.22 -13.80 -47.83
CA LYS A 701 -42.47 -14.00 -47.07
C LYS A 701 -42.37 -15.01 -45.90
N ASN A 702 -41.20 -15.55 -45.57
CA ASN A 702 -41.06 -16.62 -44.55
C ASN A 702 -40.07 -16.15 -43.43
N GLY A 703 -40.55 -15.35 -42.52
CA GLY A 703 -39.89 -15.02 -41.28
C GLY A 703 -40.88 -14.34 -40.34
N SER A 704 -41.60 -15.15 -39.56
CA SER A 704 -42.45 -14.64 -38.48
C SER A 704 -41.57 -13.97 -37.42
N LEU A 705 -41.67 -12.66 -37.25
CA LEU A 705 -41.24 -11.95 -36.07
C LEU A 705 -42.49 -11.78 -35.19
N ASP A 706 -42.64 -12.59 -34.17
CA ASP A 706 -43.61 -12.38 -33.12
C ASP A 706 -43.16 -11.19 -32.24
N ILE A 707 -43.73 -10.05 -32.49
CA ILE A 707 -43.66 -8.91 -31.59
C ILE A 707 -44.77 -9.12 -30.53
N VAL A 708 -44.38 -9.56 -29.34
CA VAL A 708 -45.27 -9.58 -28.18
C VAL A 708 -45.48 -8.15 -27.71
N THR A 709 -46.62 -7.56 -28.06
CA THR A 709 -47.12 -6.33 -27.45
C THR A 709 -47.85 -6.69 -26.17
N ASN A 710 -47.30 -6.35 -25.03
CA ASN A 710 -48.03 -6.35 -23.75
C ASN A 710 -48.97 -5.18 -23.70
N GLU A 711 -50.27 -5.48 -23.83
CA GLU A 711 -51.38 -4.59 -23.49
C GLU A 711 -51.48 -4.44 -21.98
N THR A 712 -51.45 -3.19 -21.49
CA THR A 712 -51.85 -2.84 -20.13
C THR A 712 -53.33 -2.43 -20.12
N PRO A 713 -54.14 -2.84 -19.15
CA PRO A 713 -55.56 -2.53 -19.13
C PRO A 713 -55.81 -1.09 -18.60
N GLN A 714 -56.76 -0.46 -19.26
CA GLN A 714 -57.36 0.84 -18.82
C GLN A 714 -58.07 0.71 -17.48
N GLY A 715 -57.84 1.71 -16.64
CA GLY A 715 -58.60 1.93 -15.39
C GLY A 715 -58.71 3.41 -15.05
N LYS A 716 -59.80 4.00 -15.53
CA LYS A 716 -60.58 5.15 -15.04
C LYS A 716 -59.94 6.30 -14.26
N SER A 717 -60.16 7.44 -14.88
CA SER A 717 -60.19 8.83 -14.40
C SER A 717 -60.69 9.08 -12.98
N ASN A 718 -60.06 10.02 -12.25
CA ASN A 718 -60.78 11.14 -11.62
C ASN A 718 -59.86 12.32 -11.47
N GLU A 719 -60.42 13.47 -11.92
CA GLU A 719 -59.94 14.82 -11.76
C GLU A 719 -59.80 15.21 -10.30
N VAL A 720 -58.89 16.11 -9.97
CA VAL A 720 -59.12 17.37 -9.23
C VAL A 720 -57.86 18.24 -9.30
N GLU A 721 -58.03 19.44 -9.90
CA GLU A 721 -57.46 20.77 -9.68
C GLU A 721 -56.29 20.90 -8.70
N GLY A 722 -55.14 21.50 -9.08
CA GLY A 722 -54.98 22.94 -9.22
C GLY A 722 -54.11 23.49 -8.07
N ILE A 723 -53.13 24.28 -8.41
CA ILE A 723 -52.55 25.46 -7.73
C ILE A 723 -51.02 25.48 -7.79
N SER A 724 -50.58 26.33 -8.67
CA SER A 724 -49.55 27.39 -8.70
C SER A 724 -48.31 27.36 -7.79
N GLU A 725 -47.15 27.52 -8.43
CA GLU A 725 -46.08 28.52 -8.23
C GLU A 725 -45.72 28.97 -6.80
N GLU A 726 -44.50 28.88 -6.39
CA GLU A 726 -43.51 29.98 -6.37
C GLU A 726 -42.18 29.57 -5.72
N LYS A 727 -41.13 29.97 -6.36
CA LYS A 727 -39.78 30.33 -5.94
C LYS A 727 -39.49 30.48 -4.43
N VAL A 728 -38.45 29.89 -3.94
CA VAL A 728 -37.19 30.58 -3.56
C VAL A 728 -36.09 29.52 -3.52
#